data_94e4bfe8ddd11b8237736ec815b9ab1f
#
_entry.id   94e4bfe8ddd11b8237736ec815b9ab1f
#
_cell.length_a   1.000
_cell.length_b   1.000
_cell.length_c   1.000
_cell.angle_alpha   90.00
_cell.angle_beta   90.00
_cell.angle_gamma   90.00
#
_symmetry.space_group_name_H-M   'P 1'
#
loop_
_entity.id
_entity.type
_entity.pdbx_description
1 polymer ?
#
loop_
_entity_poly.entity_id
_entity_poly.type
_entity_poly.pdbx_seq_one_letter_code
_entity_poly.pdbx_strand_id
1 'polypeptide(L)'
;LTLPRLRRLSQTLFLGLFLVLLCKTEFPGSSPPGDLEVRLPYPARAFLVTDPLVAIANALATHALYRGLLWSLAILIPTLFLGRFFCGWICPFGTMNHLVASVRSERKMGRQRIASNRYKSWQTLKYYLLFALLLAAFLGRALVGILDPIALAVRSLALSILPACNYALDVLPIGFKQAHFRQAFPLGCFFIAILALNLLITRFWCRAICPLGALLGLASRWSILGLEKRPAHCEDCNRCLLHCQGGDDPIPGAPWHKAECHLCMNCVADCPESGIWFRFFPADPCPHTVEGAGLQRRKVLTGLAAGAAAVPLLRANTGLAAEPHERLIRPPAALDESPFLARCIRCGECMKVCPNNALHPALTEAGWEGIWTPVLAPRVGYCEPGCTLCGQVCPTGAILRFTAREKAWIGTPAPDTAPIRLGTAFYDRGRCLPWAMATDCIVCEEWCPVTPKAIYLQSAEITDAAGNRKQVRQPYIDPRRCVGCGACEYACPVKDRPAVYVTSAGESRSKTNQILIGRTDKPAPWFPATGDVAGWAKSGETREFEAANLWKYVDGDAERYLRAGVRRTLTANYRYADAIDAVADIHQMEAPRAAASIFESEPSVGSRPVALGDAGRSYGQSVVFRQGPFFVRLTAYQDTQRTEQALMALAQAIAARLARE
;
A
#
# COMPACT_ATOMS: atom_id res chain seq x y z
N LEU A 1 -30.74 3.97 -37.10
CA LEU A 1 -29.53 3.26 -36.68
C LEU A 1 -29.93 1.88 -36.18
N THR A 2 -29.36 0.79 -36.77
CA THR A 2 -29.59 -0.58 -36.25
C THR A 2 -28.93 -0.75 -34.90
N LEU A 3 -29.53 -1.54 -33.97
CA LEU A 3 -28.97 -1.80 -32.63
C LEU A 3 -27.48 -2.23 -32.63
N PRO A 4 -27.00 -3.09 -33.55
CA PRO A 4 -25.57 -3.42 -33.64
C PRO A 4 -24.67 -2.23 -34.02
N ARG A 5 -25.16 -1.27 -34.81
CA ARG A 5 -24.42 -0.05 -35.14
C ARG A 5 -24.31 0.88 -33.92
N LEU A 6 -25.43 1.07 -33.18
CA LEU A 6 -25.44 1.85 -31.93
C LEU A 6 -24.49 1.25 -30.90
N ARG A 7 -24.46 -0.08 -30.76
CA ARG A 7 -23.52 -0.76 -29.89
C ARG A 7 -22.05 -0.50 -30.31
N ARG A 8 -21.72 -0.60 -31.61
CA ARG A 8 -20.35 -0.31 -32.07
C ARG A 8 -19.96 1.12 -31.76
N LEU A 9 -20.85 2.07 -31.92
CA LEU A 9 -20.61 3.47 -31.53
C LEU A 9 -20.34 3.60 -30.03
N SER A 10 -21.17 2.97 -29.18
CA SER A 10 -20.95 2.93 -27.74
C SER A 10 -19.59 2.33 -27.36
N GLN A 11 -19.23 1.18 -27.97
CA GLN A 11 -17.94 0.52 -27.75
C GLN A 11 -16.76 1.41 -28.13
N THR A 12 -16.85 2.12 -29.27
CA THR A 12 -15.79 3.05 -29.73
C THR A 12 -15.68 4.24 -28.76
N LEU A 13 -16.82 4.80 -28.33
CA LEU A 13 -16.85 5.92 -27.40
C LEU A 13 -16.22 5.54 -26.05
N PHE A 14 -16.67 4.45 -25.44
CA PHE A 14 -16.14 4.04 -24.13
C PHE A 14 -14.69 3.55 -24.18
N LEU A 15 -14.27 2.89 -25.24
CA LEU A 15 -12.86 2.56 -25.44
C LEU A 15 -12.01 3.84 -25.65
N GLY A 16 -12.49 4.79 -26.45
CA GLY A 16 -11.83 6.08 -26.63
C GLY A 16 -11.72 6.85 -25.31
N LEU A 17 -12.82 6.93 -24.55
CA LEU A 17 -12.83 7.57 -23.21
C LEU A 17 -11.82 6.88 -22.26
N PHE A 18 -11.81 5.55 -22.24
CA PHE A 18 -10.88 4.78 -21.41
C PHE A 18 -9.41 5.08 -21.78
N LEU A 19 -9.07 5.09 -23.08
CA LEU A 19 -7.73 5.40 -23.55
C LEU A 19 -7.34 6.85 -23.25
N VAL A 20 -8.25 7.81 -23.44
CA VAL A 20 -8.03 9.23 -23.11
C VAL A 20 -7.76 9.38 -21.60
N LEU A 21 -8.58 8.80 -20.74
CA LEU A 21 -8.36 8.86 -19.28
C LEU A 21 -7.03 8.22 -18.90
N LEU A 22 -6.72 7.06 -19.49
CA LEU A 22 -5.45 6.38 -19.25
C LEU A 22 -4.26 7.24 -19.68
N CYS A 23 -4.28 7.83 -20.88
CA CYS A 23 -3.21 8.71 -21.36
C CYS A 23 -3.07 9.98 -20.52
N LYS A 24 -4.20 10.54 -20.05
CA LYS A 24 -4.22 11.75 -19.20
C LYS A 24 -3.85 11.47 -17.73
N THR A 25 -3.67 10.22 -17.33
CA THR A 25 -3.15 9.85 -16.00
C THR A 25 -1.63 10.05 -15.96
N GLU A 26 -1.21 11.31 -16.04
CA GLU A 26 0.19 11.72 -16.00
C GLU A 26 0.34 12.96 -15.12
N PHE A 27 1.57 13.16 -14.63
CA PHE A 27 1.90 14.36 -13.86
C PHE A 27 1.73 15.61 -14.75
N PRO A 28 0.92 16.61 -14.36
CA PRO A 28 0.60 17.74 -15.21
C PRO A 28 1.72 18.79 -15.35
N GLY A 29 2.93 18.49 -14.90
CA GLY A 29 4.14 19.30 -15.14
C GLY A 29 4.39 20.43 -14.14
N SER A 30 3.40 21.19 -13.72
CA SER A 30 3.53 22.27 -12.73
C SER A 30 2.25 22.42 -11.91
N SER A 31 2.42 22.70 -10.61
CA SER A 31 1.31 23.18 -9.79
C SER A 31 0.94 24.60 -10.18
N PRO A 32 -0.33 25.02 -10.07
CA PRO A 32 -0.69 26.42 -10.15
C PRO A 32 0.15 27.26 -9.18
N PRO A 33 0.52 28.50 -9.54
CA PRO A 33 1.26 29.37 -8.63
C PRO A 33 0.53 29.52 -7.29
N GLY A 34 1.17 29.13 -6.20
CA GLY A 34 0.62 29.18 -4.84
C GLY A 34 -0.02 27.89 -4.32
N ASP A 35 -0.23 26.89 -5.14
CA ASP A 35 -0.76 25.60 -4.68
C ASP A 35 0.38 24.56 -4.56
N LEU A 36 0.65 24.12 -3.32
CA LEU A 36 1.66 23.08 -3.04
C LEU A 36 1.18 21.69 -3.50
N GLU A 37 -0.09 21.56 -3.87
CA GLU A 37 -0.71 20.27 -4.15
C GLU A 37 -1.06 20.13 -5.64
N VAL A 38 -0.38 19.21 -6.31
CA VAL A 38 -0.71 18.83 -7.70
C VAL A 38 -1.95 17.93 -7.69
N ARG A 39 -3.01 18.36 -8.36
CA ARG A 39 -4.26 17.60 -8.52
C ARG A 39 -4.45 17.17 -9.97
N LEU A 40 -4.91 15.90 -10.13
CA LEU A 40 -5.33 15.44 -11.46
C LEU A 40 -6.68 16.07 -11.82
N PRO A 41 -6.79 16.72 -12.98
CA PRO A 41 -8.04 17.37 -13.42
C PRO A 41 -9.09 16.36 -13.91
N TYR A 42 -8.73 15.11 -14.10
CA TYR A 42 -9.59 14.05 -14.65
C TYR A 42 -9.81 12.91 -13.67
N PRO A 43 -10.98 12.24 -13.70
CA PRO A 43 -11.25 11.08 -12.87
C PRO A 43 -10.59 9.81 -13.43
N ALA A 44 -9.25 9.77 -13.45
CA ALA A 44 -8.44 8.69 -14.01
C ALA A 44 -8.90 7.28 -13.60
N ARG A 45 -9.33 7.12 -12.35
CA ARG A 45 -9.81 5.86 -11.77
C ARG A 45 -11.28 5.50 -12.05
N ALA A 46 -11.99 6.26 -12.92
CA ALA A 46 -13.45 6.11 -13.12
C ALA A 46 -13.87 4.66 -13.42
N PHE A 47 -13.21 4.00 -14.38
CA PHE A 47 -13.52 2.61 -14.73
C PHE A 47 -13.23 1.61 -13.60
N LEU A 48 -12.23 1.86 -12.76
CA LEU A 48 -11.85 0.98 -11.66
C LEU A 48 -12.79 1.12 -10.45
N VAL A 49 -13.30 2.32 -10.17
CA VAL A 49 -14.23 2.53 -9.05
C VAL A 49 -15.66 2.09 -9.38
N THR A 50 -15.99 1.95 -10.66
CA THR A 50 -17.30 1.43 -11.11
C THR A 50 -17.32 -0.09 -11.22
N ASP A 51 -16.21 -0.79 -10.99
CA ASP A 51 -16.13 -2.25 -11.09
C ASP A 51 -16.76 -2.94 -9.88
N PRO A 52 -17.89 -3.69 -10.08
CA PRO A 52 -18.57 -4.38 -8.97
C PRO A 52 -17.78 -5.58 -8.41
N LEU A 53 -16.90 -6.22 -9.21
CA LEU A 53 -16.06 -7.30 -8.71
C LEU A 53 -15.03 -6.78 -7.72
N VAL A 54 -14.37 -5.66 -8.05
CA VAL A 54 -13.42 -4.98 -7.17
C VAL A 54 -14.12 -4.52 -5.88
N ALA A 55 -15.34 -3.99 -5.98
CA ALA A 55 -16.11 -3.53 -4.83
C ALA A 55 -16.43 -4.67 -3.87
N ILE A 56 -16.96 -5.78 -4.37
CA ILE A 56 -17.33 -6.95 -3.56
C ILE A 56 -16.07 -7.59 -2.96
N ALA A 57 -15.03 -7.79 -3.74
CA ALA A 57 -13.79 -8.39 -3.24
C ALA A 57 -13.12 -7.53 -2.19
N ASN A 58 -13.12 -6.20 -2.34
CA ASN A 58 -12.58 -5.29 -1.34
C ASN A 58 -13.41 -5.33 -0.05
N ALA A 59 -14.73 -5.33 -0.14
CA ALA A 59 -15.62 -5.45 1.01
C ALA A 59 -15.40 -6.77 1.77
N LEU A 60 -15.26 -7.88 1.07
CA LEU A 60 -14.96 -9.18 1.66
C LEU A 60 -13.58 -9.22 2.32
N ALA A 61 -12.56 -8.66 1.66
CA ALA A 61 -11.18 -8.71 2.16
C ALA A 61 -10.92 -7.80 3.35
N THR A 62 -11.69 -6.72 3.48
CA THR A 62 -11.52 -5.73 4.56
C THR A 62 -12.62 -5.80 5.61
N HIS A 63 -13.68 -6.60 5.37
CA HIS A 63 -14.91 -6.64 6.17
C HIS A 63 -15.53 -5.24 6.38
N ALA A 64 -15.31 -4.32 5.43
CA ALA A 64 -15.78 -2.94 5.46
C ALA A 64 -16.12 -2.43 4.06
N LEU A 65 -17.10 -1.53 3.97
CA LEU A 65 -17.48 -0.90 2.70
C LEU A 65 -16.60 0.35 2.47
N TYR A 66 -15.88 0.37 1.38
CA TYR A 66 -15.14 1.56 0.96
C TYR A 66 -16.05 2.47 0.11
N ARG A 67 -16.38 3.66 0.63
CA ARG A 67 -17.32 4.60 0.00
C ARG A 67 -17.01 4.92 -1.47
N GLY A 68 -15.73 4.96 -1.83
CA GLY A 68 -15.31 5.22 -3.22
C GLY A 68 -15.79 4.17 -4.23
N LEU A 69 -16.06 2.94 -3.78
CA LEU A 69 -16.50 1.84 -4.63
C LEU A 69 -18.04 1.71 -4.75
N LEU A 70 -18.81 2.56 -4.08
CA LEU A 70 -20.27 2.60 -4.25
C LEU A 70 -20.72 2.93 -5.68
N TRP A 71 -19.85 3.59 -6.46
CA TRP A 71 -20.06 3.81 -7.89
C TRP A 71 -20.20 2.52 -8.71
N SER A 72 -19.77 1.37 -8.18
CA SER A 72 -19.98 0.06 -8.79
C SER A 72 -21.46 -0.32 -8.93
N LEU A 73 -22.33 0.26 -8.11
CA LEU A 73 -23.79 0.10 -8.22
C LEU A 73 -24.33 0.61 -9.55
N ALA A 74 -23.66 1.59 -10.18
CA ALA A 74 -24.00 2.10 -11.50
C ALA A 74 -23.90 1.01 -12.61
N ILE A 75 -23.12 -0.07 -12.38
CA ILE A 75 -23.05 -1.21 -13.28
C ILE A 75 -23.92 -2.37 -12.76
N LEU A 76 -23.88 -2.62 -11.47
CA LEU A 76 -24.57 -3.76 -10.87
C LEU A 76 -26.11 -3.64 -10.98
N ILE A 77 -26.66 -2.47 -10.64
CA ILE A 77 -28.12 -2.24 -10.68
C ILE A 77 -28.67 -2.42 -12.09
N PRO A 78 -28.16 -1.73 -13.15
CA PRO A 78 -28.65 -1.99 -14.50
C PRO A 78 -28.44 -3.42 -14.98
N THR A 79 -27.42 -4.14 -14.47
CA THR A 79 -27.23 -5.56 -14.82
C THR A 79 -28.36 -6.43 -14.30
N LEU A 80 -28.93 -6.12 -13.13
CA LEU A 80 -30.10 -6.85 -12.59
C LEU A 80 -31.36 -6.66 -13.45
N PHE A 81 -31.49 -5.55 -14.16
CA PHE A 81 -32.63 -5.27 -15.03
C PHE A 81 -32.42 -5.72 -16.47
N LEU A 82 -31.28 -5.34 -17.05
CA LEU A 82 -30.99 -5.52 -18.46
C LEU A 82 -30.17 -6.79 -18.76
N GLY A 83 -29.45 -7.34 -17.78
CA GLY A 83 -28.50 -8.41 -17.99
C GLY A 83 -27.06 -7.89 -18.23
N ARG A 84 -26.17 -8.68 -18.84
CA ARG A 84 -24.72 -8.37 -19.02
C ARG A 84 -24.43 -7.29 -20.07
N PHE A 85 -25.22 -6.19 -20.05
CA PHE A 85 -25.05 -5.10 -21.03
C PHE A 85 -23.65 -4.47 -20.96
N PHE A 86 -23.08 -4.30 -19.76
CA PHE A 86 -21.74 -3.73 -19.57
C PHE A 86 -20.69 -4.43 -20.43
N CYS A 87 -20.68 -5.78 -20.43
CA CYS A 87 -19.69 -6.57 -21.18
C CYS A 87 -19.80 -6.38 -22.71
N GLY A 88 -20.99 -6.11 -23.21
CA GLY A 88 -21.27 -5.94 -24.62
C GLY A 88 -21.13 -4.52 -25.14
N TRP A 89 -21.32 -3.49 -24.29
CA TRP A 89 -21.48 -2.10 -24.72
C TRP A 89 -20.45 -1.13 -24.15
N ILE A 90 -19.98 -1.38 -22.93
CA ILE A 90 -19.15 -0.40 -22.17
C ILE A 90 -17.75 -0.91 -21.94
N CYS A 91 -17.56 -2.20 -21.60
CA CYS A 91 -16.27 -2.75 -21.18
C CYS A 91 -15.15 -2.53 -22.22
N PRO A 92 -14.09 -1.76 -21.92
CA PRO A 92 -13.01 -1.50 -22.87
C PRO A 92 -12.27 -2.77 -23.23
N PHE A 93 -11.99 -3.65 -22.26
CA PHE A 93 -11.32 -4.91 -22.51
C PHE A 93 -12.18 -5.87 -23.37
N GLY A 94 -13.50 -5.89 -23.15
CA GLY A 94 -14.45 -6.62 -23.99
C GLY A 94 -14.43 -6.13 -25.44
N THR A 95 -14.26 -4.83 -25.66
CA THR A 95 -14.13 -4.24 -27.00
C THR A 95 -12.83 -4.63 -27.66
N MET A 96 -11.69 -4.59 -26.94
CA MET A 96 -10.38 -5.03 -27.48
C MET A 96 -10.41 -6.51 -27.88
N ASN A 97 -11.00 -7.39 -27.02
CA ASN A 97 -11.16 -8.81 -27.34
C ASN A 97 -12.03 -9.02 -28.60
N HIS A 98 -13.05 -8.19 -28.79
CA HIS A 98 -13.90 -8.25 -29.98
C HIS A 98 -13.17 -7.80 -31.23
N LEU A 99 -12.39 -6.71 -31.16
CA LEU A 99 -11.59 -6.21 -32.29
C LEU A 99 -10.60 -7.27 -32.78
N VAL A 100 -9.83 -7.89 -31.87
CA VAL A 100 -8.88 -8.96 -32.25
C VAL A 100 -9.61 -10.18 -32.84
N ALA A 101 -10.76 -10.54 -32.25
CA ALA A 101 -11.56 -11.65 -32.79
C ALA A 101 -12.10 -11.37 -34.20
N SER A 102 -12.43 -10.12 -34.55
CA SER A 102 -12.96 -9.75 -35.86
C SER A 102 -11.98 -9.97 -36.97
N VAL A 103 -10.67 -9.72 -36.75
CA VAL A 103 -9.60 -9.93 -37.74
C VAL A 103 -9.56 -11.35 -38.25
N ARG A 104 -9.83 -12.36 -37.42
CA ARG A 104 -9.85 -13.77 -37.86
C ARG A 104 -11.23 -14.26 -38.25
N SER A 105 -12.29 -13.60 -37.82
CA SER A 105 -13.67 -13.98 -38.16
C SER A 105 -13.92 -14.09 -39.66
N GLU A 106 -13.21 -13.28 -40.45
CA GLU A 106 -13.28 -13.29 -41.91
C GLU A 106 -12.60 -14.51 -42.55
N ARG A 107 -11.68 -15.18 -41.82
CA ARG A 107 -10.89 -16.32 -42.36
C ARG A 107 -11.52 -17.68 -42.05
N LYS A 108 -12.49 -17.81 -41.13
CA LYS A 108 -13.15 -19.08 -40.82
C LYS A 108 -14.33 -19.33 -41.76
N MET A 109 -14.43 -20.51 -42.32
CA MET A 109 -15.63 -20.95 -43.05
C MET A 109 -16.86 -20.96 -42.11
N GLY A 110 -18.04 -20.67 -42.65
CA GLY A 110 -19.28 -20.48 -41.86
C GLY A 110 -19.57 -21.60 -40.88
N ARG A 111 -19.41 -22.88 -41.26
CA ARG A 111 -19.63 -24.03 -40.35
C ARG A 111 -18.66 -24.05 -39.16
N GLN A 112 -17.38 -23.77 -39.37
CA GLN A 112 -16.37 -23.76 -38.32
C GLN A 112 -16.63 -22.60 -37.33
N ARG A 113 -17.09 -21.46 -37.83
CA ARG A 113 -17.44 -20.30 -37.04
C ARG A 113 -18.68 -20.58 -36.18
N ILE A 114 -19.72 -21.17 -36.74
CA ILE A 114 -20.91 -21.61 -35.98
C ILE A 114 -20.51 -22.57 -34.84
N ALA A 115 -19.69 -23.62 -35.17
CA ALA A 115 -19.25 -24.57 -34.15
C ALA A 115 -18.41 -23.94 -33.04
N SER A 116 -17.60 -22.89 -33.37
CA SER A 116 -16.81 -22.18 -32.37
C SER A 116 -17.64 -21.25 -31.48
N ASN A 117 -18.75 -20.72 -31.98
CA ASN A 117 -19.61 -19.78 -31.28
C ASN A 117 -20.70 -20.46 -30.42
N ARG A 118 -20.94 -21.76 -30.58
CA ARG A 118 -21.87 -22.52 -29.70
C ARG A 118 -21.38 -22.49 -28.25
N TYR A 119 -22.32 -22.64 -27.33
CA TYR A 119 -22.04 -22.86 -25.92
C TYR A 119 -21.18 -24.11 -25.70
N LYS A 120 -20.22 -24.01 -24.79
CA LYS A 120 -19.36 -25.12 -24.39
C LYS A 120 -19.25 -25.18 -22.87
N SER A 121 -19.29 -26.37 -22.29
CA SER A 121 -19.27 -26.58 -20.84
C SER A 121 -18.05 -25.98 -20.11
N TRP A 122 -16.91 -25.84 -20.79
CA TRP A 122 -15.71 -25.21 -20.20
C TRP A 122 -15.90 -23.69 -19.92
N GLN A 123 -16.93 -23.02 -20.49
CA GLN A 123 -17.27 -21.64 -20.17
C GLN A 123 -17.66 -21.47 -18.69
N THR A 124 -18.02 -22.57 -18.01
CA THR A 124 -18.27 -22.54 -16.56
C THR A 124 -17.03 -22.30 -15.70
N LEU A 125 -15.81 -22.46 -16.25
CA LEU A 125 -14.55 -22.26 -15.54
C LEU A 125 -14.47 -20.88 -14.85
N LYS A 126 -14.95 -19.83 -15.50
CA LYS A 126 -14.95 -18.47 -14.94
C LYS A 126 -15.72 -18.35 -13.62
N TYR A 127 -16.77 -19.17 -13.42
CA TYR A 127 -17.54 -19.16 -12.17
C TYR A 127 -16.76 -19.81 -11.03
N TYR A 128 -16.02 -20.90 -11.32
CA TYR A 128 -15.17 -21.55 -10.33
C TYR A 128 -13.99 -20.64 -9.94
N LEU A 129 -13.41 -19.94 -10.91
CA LEU A 129 -12.39 -18.90 -10.67
C LEU A 129 -12.97 -17.76 -9.83
N LEU A 130 -14.18 -17.30 -10.12
CA LEU A 130 -14.85 -16.27 -9.32
C LEU A 130 -14.99 -16.72 -7.86
N PHE A 131 -15.50 -17.92 -7.61
CA PHE A 131 -15.68 -18.43 -6.24
C PHE A 131 -14.34 -18.58 -5.51
N ALA A 132 -13.31 -19.09 -6.20
CA ALA A 132 -11.96 -19.19 -5.62
C ALA A 132 -11.39 -17.81 -5.24
N LEU A 133 -11.54 -16.82 -6.12
CA LEU A 133 -11.05 -15.45 -5.88
C LEU A 133 -11.84 -14.73 -4.78
N LEU A 134 -13.16 -14.92 -4.71
CA LEU A 134 -13.98 -14.33 -3.64
C LEU A 134 -13.68 -14.97 -2.28
N LEU A 135 -13.41 -16.29 -2.25
CA LEU A 135 -12.99 -16.94 -1.02
C LEU A 135 -11.60 -16.46 -0.58
N ALA A 136 -10.66 -16.31 -1.50
CA ALA A 136 -9.35 -15.72 -1.20
C ALA A 136 -9.49 -14.27 -0.67
N ALA A 137 -10.42 -13.49 -1.24
CA ALA A 137 -10.77 -12.17 -0.73
C ALA A 137 -11.33 -12.24 0.69
N PHE A 138 -12.30 -13.12 0.97
CA PHE A 138 -12.83 -13.33 2.32
C PHE A 138 -11.75 -13.70 3.34
N LEU A 139 -10.72 -14.42 2.91
CA LEU A 139 -9.54 -14.73 3.71
C LEU A 139 -8.51 -13.56 3.78
N GLY A 140 -8.91 -12.35 3.38
CA GLY A 140 -8.12 -11.13 3.48
C GLY A 140 -7.11 -10.89 2.34
N ARG A 141 -7.32 -11.48 1.15
CA ARG A 141 -6.39 -11.32 0.01
C ARG A 141 -7.09 -10.92 -1.29
N ALA A 142 -6.89 -9.67 -1.75
CA ALA A 142 -7.49 -9.14 -2.97
C ALA A 142 -6.78 -9.65 -4.24
N LEU A 143 -6.83 -10.97 -4.50
CA LEU A 143 -6.24 -11.58 -5.70
C LEU A 143 -7.04 -11.31 -6.97
N VAL A 144 -8.27 -10.83 -6.88
CA VAL A 144 -9.16 -10.55 -8.02
C VAL A 144 -8.51 -9.66 -9.08
N GLY A 145 -7.71 -8.67 -8.68
CA GLY A 145 -7.06 -7.74 -9.61
C GLY A 145 -6.04 -8.38 -10.55
N ILE A 146 -5.64 -9.63 -10.34
CA ILE A 146 -4.78 -10.37 -11.28
C ILE A 146 -5.55 -10.68 -12.56
N LEU A 147 -6.81 -11.15 -12.43
CA LEU A 147 -7.66 -11.60 -13.53
C LEU A 147 -8.80 -10.64 -13.85
N ASP A 148 -8.99 -9.58 -13.08
CA ASP A 148 -9.99 -8.58 -13.38
C ASP A 148 -9.72 -7.90 -14.74
N PRO A 149 -10.71 -7.81 -15.64
CA PRO A 149 -10.48 -7.31 -17.01
C PRO A 149 -10.10 -5.84 -17.06
N ILE A 150 -10.62 -5.01 -16.14
CA ILE A 150 -10.35 -3.57 -16.15
C ILE A 150 -8.96 -3.31 -15.56
N ALA A 151 -8.65 -3.89 -14.41
CA ALA A 151 -7.32 -3.77 -13.80
C ALA A 151 -6.22 -4.36 -14.70
N LEU A 152 -6.51 -5.49 -15.37
CA LEU A 152 -5.60 -6.11 -16.35
C LEU A 152 -5.34 -5.17 -17.53
N ALA A 153 -6.38 -4.59 -18.12
CA ALA A 153 -6.25 -3.64 -19.24
C ALA A 153 -5.44 -2.40 -18.84
N VAL A 154 -5.80 -1.77 -17.69
CA VAL A 154 -5.08 -0.60 -17.18
C VAL A 154 -3.61 -0.92 -16.97
N ARG A 155 -3.30 -1.98 -16.21
CA ARG A 155 -1.93 -2.39 -15.90
C ARG A 155 -1.11 -2.66 -17.15
N SER A 156 -1.63 -3.48 -18.07
CA SER A 156 -0.88 -3.89 -19.25
C SER A 156 -0.66 -2.74 -20.22
N LEU A 157 -1.67 -1.91 -20.44
CA LEU A 157 -1.52 -0.73 -21.29
C LEU A 157 -0.62 0.32 -20.64
N ALA A 158 -0.81 0.64 -19.36
CA ALA A 158 -0.05 1.68 -18.66
C ALA A 158 1.43 1.34 -18.48
N LEU A 159 1.76 0.07 -18.15
CA LEU A 159 3.10 -0.32 -17.75
C LEU A 159 3.91 -1.00 -18.88
N SER A 160 3.24 -1.41 -19.98
CA SER A 160 3.92 -2.12 -21.06
C SER A 160 3.65 -1.51 -22.42
N ILE A 161 2.40 -1.46 -22.86
CA ILE A 161 2.08 -1.10 -24.26
C ILE A 161 2.33 0.39 -24.52
N LEU A 162 1.82 1.30 -23.67
CA LEU A 162 2.04 2.74 -23.84
C LEU A 162 3.53 3.13 -23.76
N PRO A 163 4.32 2.64 -22.79
CA PRO A 163 5.76 2.87 -22.78
C PRO A 163 6.46 2.36 -24.04
N ALA A 164 6.09 1.17 -24.55
CA ALA A 164 6.64 0.62 -25.77
C ALA A 164 6.28 1.47 -27.01
N CYS A 165 5.02 1.93 -27.08
CA CYS A 165 4.59 2.84 -28.15
C CYS A 165 5.32 4.19 -28.07
N ASN A 166 5.46 4.78 -26.87
CA ASN A 166 6.20 6.03 -26.69
C ASN A 166 7.66 5.89 -27.12
N TYR A 167 8.31 4.78 -26.74
CA TYR A 167 9.68 4.50 -27.17
C TYR A 167 9.80 4.36 -28.69
N ALA A 168 8.85 3.65 -29.33
CA ALA A 168 8.82 3.50 -30.79
C ALA A 168 8.54 4.83 -31.51
N LEU A 169 7.72 5.71 -30.92
CA LEU A 169 7.39 7.03 -31.45
C LEU A 169 8.46 8.09 -31.17
N ASP A 170 9.35 7.86 -30.21
CA ASP A 170 10.48 8.76 -29.90
C ASP A 170 11.52 8.82 -31.04
N VAL A 171 11.44 7.89 -31.98
CA VAL A 171 12.14 7.98 -33.27
C VAL A 171 11.60 9.14 -34.11
N LEU A 172 10.37 9.62 -33.83
CA LEU A 172 9.78 10.83 -34.40
C LEU A 172 10.04 12.01 -33.45
N PRO A 173 10.25 13.24 -33.93
CA PRO A 173 10.60 14.41 -33.09
C PRO A 173 9.41 14.94 -32.26
N ILE A 174 8.65 14.04 -31.66
CA ILE A 174 7.49 14.33 -30.79
C ILE A 174 7.90 13.90 -29.38
N GLY A 175 8.26 14.87 -28.52
CA GLY A 175 8.77 14.60 -27.18
C GLY A 175 7.73 14.00 -26.26
N PHE A 176 7.69 12.66 -26.18
CA PHE A 176 6.92 11.95 -25.17
C PHE A 176 7.79 11.62 -23.96
N LYS A 177 7.22 11.71 -22.75
CA LYS A 177 7.91 11.29 -21.52
C LYS A 177 8.13 9.77 -21.56
N GLN A 178 9.39 9.36 -21.59
CA GLN A 178 9.74 7.94 -21.54
C GLN A 178 9.63 7.43 -20.09
N ALA A 179 8.67 6.53 -19.85
CA ALA A 179 8.60 5.76 -18.62
C ALA A 179 9.13 4.35 -18.89
N HIS A 180 10.02 3.88 -18.03
CA HIS A 180 10.57 2.52 -18.13
C HIS A 180 10.18 1.72 -16.90
N PHE A 181 9.45 0.61 -17.07
CA PHE A 181 9.02 -0.23 -15.96
C PHE A 181 9.77 -1.56 -15.96
N ARG A 182 10.29 -1.94 -14.78
CA ARG A 182 10.72 -3.31 -14.55
C ARG A 182 9.55 -4.23 -14.86
N GLN A 183 9.78 -5.36 -15.55
CA GLN A 183 8.74 -6.32 -15.95
C GLN A 183 7.72 -5.82 -17.00
N ALA A 184 7.95 -4.71 -17.68
CA ALA A 184 7.09 -4.27 -18.79
C ALA A 184 6.94 -5.38 -19.86
N PHE A 185 8.04 -6.06 -20.21
CA PHE A 185 8.06 -7.12 -21.21
C PHE A 185 7.17 -8.33 -20.83
N PRO A 186 7.33 -9.00 -19.68
CA PRO A 186 6.46 -10.13 -19.33
C PRO A 186 4.99 -9.73 -19.17
N LEU A 187 4.68 -8.53 -18.68
CA LEU A 187 3.32 -8.02 -18.63
C LEU A 187 2.71 -7.84 -20.03
N GLY A 188 3.50 -7.30 -20.98
CA GLY A 188 3.08 -7.15 -22.38
C GLY A 188 2.86 -8.49 -23.06
N CYS A 189 3.79 -9.43 -22.89
CA CYS A 189 3.65 -10.78 -23.44
C CYS A 189 2.41 -11.50 -22.91
N PHE A 190 2.14 -11.41 -21.59
CA PHE A 190 0.95 -11.97 -20.97
C PHE A 190 -0.33 -11.36 -21.56
N PHE A 191 -0.37 -10.03 -21.71
CA PHE A 191 -1.53 -9.33 -22.29
C PHE A 191 -1.76 -9.70 -23.76
N ILE A 192 -0.69 -9.71 -24.57
CA ILE A 192 -0.76 -10.11 -25.98
C ILE A 192 -1.21 -11.57 -26.12
N ALA A 193 -0.71 -12.47 -25.27
CA ALA A 193 -1.13 -13.86 -25.25
C ALA A 193 -2.64 -14.00 -24.97
N ILE A 194 -3.16 -13.25 -23.99
CA ILE A 194 -4.60 -13.21 -23.69
C ILE A 194 -5.40 -12.73 -24.91
N LEU A 195 -4.96 -11.65 -25.54
CA LEU A 195 -5.62 -11.14 -26.74
C LEU A 195 -5.53 -12.13 -27.90
N ALA A 196 -4.41 -12.84 -28.07
CA ALA A 196 -4.21 -13.85 -29.12
C ALA A 196 -5.16 -15.06 -28.96
N LEU A 197 -5.55 -15.42 -27.72
CA LEU A 197 -6.55 -16.48 -27.49
C LEU A 197 -7.91 -16.20 -28.16
N ASN A 198 -8.21 -14.92 -28.45
CA ASN A 198 -9.41 -14.55 -29.21
C ASN A 198 -9.36 -14.99 -30.70
N LEU A 199 -8.17 -15.30 -31.18
CA LEU A 199 -8.01 -15.91 -32.52
C LEU A 199 -8.52 -17.36 -32.52
N LEU A 200 -8.56 -18.06 -31.40
CA LEU A 200 -9.10 -19.40 -31.30
C LEU A 200 -10.62 -19.37 -31.22
N ILE A 201 -11.18 -18.58 -30.30
CA ILE A 201 -12.61 -18.47 -30.02
C ILE A 201 -12.95 -17.00 -29.77
N THR A 202 -14.04 -16.52 -30.37
CA THR A 202 -14.52 -15.14 -30.19
C THR A 202 -14.72 -14.83 -28.70
N ARG A 203 -14.09 -13.77 -28.22
CA ARG A 203 -14.13 -13.32 -26.82
C ARG A 203 -13.74 -14.42 -25.82
N PHE A 204 -12.68 -15.17 -26.11
CA PHE A 204 -12.21 -16.28 -25.27
C PHE A 204 -12.13 -15.91 -23.79
N TRP A 205 -11.45 -14.81 -23.45
CA TRP A 205 -11.31 -14.34 -22.09
C TRP A 205 -12.67 -14.13 -21.40
N CYS A 206 -13.57 -13.39 -22.05
CA CYS A 206 -14.88 -13.04 -21.50
C CYS A 206 -15.78 -14.28 -21.30
N ARG A 207 -15.58 -15.32 -22.12
CA ARG A 207 -16.36 -16.58 -22.08
C ARG A 207 -15.82 -17.57 -21.06
N ALA A 208 -14.48 -17.65 -20.90
CA ALA A 208 -13.82 -18.72 -20.17
C ALA A 208 -13.24 -18.33 -18.79
N ILE A 209 -12.64 -17.14 -18.69
CA ILE A 209 -11.74 -16.78 -17.58
C ILE A 209 -12.27 -15.59 -16.78
N CYS A 210 -12.90 -14.62 -17.42
CA CYS A 210 -13.25 -13.33 -16.82
C CYS A 210 -14.12 -13.44 -15.55
N PRO A 211 -13.61 -13.15 -14.35
CA PRO A 211 -14.38 -13.24 -13.11
C PRO A 211 -15.45 -12.15 -13.00
N LEU A 212 -15.20 -10.92 -13.51
CA LEU A 212 -16.21 -9.88 -13.61
C LEU A 212 -17.38 -10.35 -14.50
N GLY A 213 -17.05 -10.96 -15.65
CA GLY A 213 -18.05 -11.54 -16.53
C GLY A 213 -18.86 -12.67 -15.88
N ALA A 214 -18.26 -13.45 -14.99
CA ALA A 214 -18.97 -14.46 -14.19
C ALA A 214 -19.92 -13.81 -13.17
N LEU A 215 -19.45 -12.79 -12.44
CA LEU A 215 -20.26 -12.05 -11.47
C LEU A 215 -21.50 -11.42 -12.12
N LEU A 216 -21.30 -10.67 -13.21
CA LEU A 216 -22.40 -10.06 -13.96
C LEU A 216 -23.30 -11.12 -14.61
N GLY A 217 -22.76 -12.28 -15.00
CA GLY A 217 -23.52 -13.42 -15.48
C GLY A 217 -24.43 -14.01 -14.42
N LEU A 218 -23.97 -14.15 -13.19
CA LEU A 218 -24.82 -14.56 -12.05
C LEU A 218 -25.93 -13.54 -11.78
N ALA A 219 -25.58 -12.26 -11.74
CA ALA A 219 -26.56 -11.19 -11.52
C ALA A 219 -27.60 -11.11 -12.64
N SER A 220 -27.20 -11.36 -13.89
CA SER A 220 -28.08 -11.28 -15.06
C SER A 220 -29.20 -12.37 -15.09
N ARG A 221 -29.11 -13.41 -14.25
CA ARG A 221 -30.17 -14.42 -14.14
C ARG A 221 -31.50 -13.82 -13.70
N TRP A 222 -31.45 -12.82 -12.85
CA TRP A 222 -32.63 -12.12 -12.35
C TRP A 222 -33.07 -10.95 -13.26
N SER A 223 -32.40 -10.73 -14.40
CA SER A 223 -32.78 -9.63 -15.30
C SER A 223 -34.18 -9.85 -15.89
N ILE A 224 -34.89 -8.75 -16.03
CA ILE A 224 -36.25 -8.76 -16.61
C ILE A 224 -36.25 -8.76 -18.14
N LEU A 225 -35.10 -8.37 -18.76
CA LEU A 225 -34.91 -8.45 -20.20
C LEU A 225 -34.56 -9.89 -20.58
N GLY A 226 -35.33 -10.46 -21.48
CA GLY A 226 -35.17 -11.84 -21.95
C GLY A 226 -35.24 -11.94 -23.48
N LEU A 227 -34.70 -13.05 -23.98
CA LEU A 227 -34.78 -13.42 -25.39
C LEU A 227 -36.05 -14.21 -25.62
N GLU A 228 -36.93 -13.72 -26.49
CA GLU A 228 -38.12 -14.40 -26.96
C GLU A 228 -37.81 -15.05 -28.31
N LYS A 229 -38.20 -16.32 -28.48
CA LYS A 229 -37.89 -17.13 -29.65
C LYS A 229 -39.16 -17.76 -30.20
N ARG A 230 -39.35 -17.69 -31.50
CA ARG A 230 -40.48 -18.39 -32.20
C ARG A 230 -39.95 -19.53 -33.05
N PRO A 231 -40.03 -20.78 -32.59
CA PRO A 231 -39.58 -21.93 -33.38
C PRO A 231 -40.27 -22.07 -34.73
N ALA A 232 -41.54 -21.70 -34.83
CA ALA A 232 -42.31 -21.74 -36.08
C ALA A 232 -41.72 -20.83 -37.20
N HIS A 233 -40.93 -19.84 -36.82
CA HIS A 233 -40.28 -18.90 -37.75
C HIS A 233 -38.76 -19.21 -37.92
N CYS A 234 -38.32 -20.43 -37.60
CA CYS A 234 -36.92 -20.82 -37.68
C CYS A 234 -36.70 -21.80 -38.84
N GLU A 235 -35.90 -21.38 -39.81
CA GLU A 235 -35.47 -22.20 -40.94
C GLU A 235 -34.13 -22.94 -40.72
N ASP A 236 -33.67 -23.06 -39.46
CA ASP A 236 -32.40 -23.67 -39.06
C ASP A 236 -31.14 -23.13 -39.79
N CYS A 237 -31.20 -21.91 -40.32
CA CYS A 237 -30.11 -21.27 -41.07
C CYS A 237 -28.87 -20.99 -40.23
N ASN A 238 -28.93 -21.03 -38.89
CA ASN A 238 -27.89 -20.81 -37.90
C ASN A 238 -27.15 -19.43 -38.02
N ARG A 239 -27.75 -18.43 -38.70
CA ARG A 239 -27.18 -17.07 -38.82
C ARG A 239 -27.03 -16.40 -37.44
N CYS A 240 -27.97 -16.65 -36.52
CA CYS A 240 -27.88 -16.14 -35.14
C CYS A 240 -26.63 -16.60 -34.39
N LEU A 241 -26.09 -17.79 -34.70
CA LEU A 241 -24.83 -18.29 -34.15
C LEU A 241 -23.60 -17.73 -34.86
N LEU A 242 -23.71 -17.41 -36.13
CA LEU A 242 -22.57 -16.95 -36.93
C LEU A 242 -21.88 -15.72 -36.31
N HIS A 243 -22.68 -14.83 -35.71
CA HIS A 243 -22.17 -13.61 -35.08
C HIS A 243 -22.42 -13.57 -33.55
N CYS A 244 -22.78 -14.72 -32.94
CA CYS A 244 -22.92 -14.79 -31.49
C CYS A 244 -21.59 -14.60 -30.78
N GLN A 245 -21.50 -13.60 -29.88
CA GLN A 245 -20.28 -13.25 -29.14
C GLN A 245 -20.21 -13.96 -27.79
N GLY A 246 -21.36 -14.26 -27.17
CA GLY A 246 -21.45 -14.84 -25.83
C GLY A 246 -21.29 -16.36 -25.82
N GLY A 247 -21.66 -17.02 -26.92
CA GLY A 247 -21.84 -18.47 -26.93
C GLY A 247 -22.98 -18.88 -26.02
N ASP A 248 -24.12 -18.24 -26.22
CA ASP A 248 -25.34 -18.35 -25.38
C ASP A 248 -26.46 -19.13 -26.06
N ASP A 249 -26.20 -19.70 -27.25
CA ASP A 249 -27.08 -20.51 -28.09
C ASP A 249 -28.46 -19.84 -28.30
N PRO A 250 -28.52 -18.73 -29.06
CA PRO A 250 -29.78 -18.02 -29.31
C PRO A 250 -30.72 -18.71 -30.29
N ILE A 251 -30.45 -19.97 -30.69
CA ILE A 251 -31.26 -20.73 -31.66
C ILE A 251 -32.66 -21.00 -31.11
N PRO A 252 -33.75 -20.78 -31.88
CA PRO A 252 -35.05 -21.27 -31.53
C PRO A 252 -35.04 -22.81 -31.35
N GLY A 253 -35.65 -23.31 -30.32
CA GLY A 253 -35.64 -24.75 -30.01
C GLY A 253 -34.48 -25.25 -29.15
N ALA A 254 -33.39 -24.46 -28.97
CA ALA A 254 -32.30 -24.75 -28.04
C ALA A 254 -32.44 -23.93 -26.74
N PRO A 255 -31.98 -24.44 -25.58
CA PRO A 255 -31.98 -23.67 -24.34
C PRO A 255 -31.08 -22.44 -24.47
N TRP A 256 -31.59 -21.27 -24.10
CA TRP A 256 -30.78 -20.03 -24.08
C TRP A 256 -30.03 -19.87 -22.76
N HIS A 257 -28.71 -19.73 -22.86
CA HIS A 257 -27.86 -19.49 -21.71
C HIS A 257 -27.79 -17.98 -21.37
N LYS A 258 -28.84 -17.48 -20.70
CA LYS A 258 -28.97 -16.05 -20.33
C LYS A 258 -27.75 -15.45 -19.67
N ALA A 259 -27.14 -16.20 -18.74
CA ALA A 259 -25.91 -15.76 -18.02
C ALA A 259 -24.71 -15.58 -18.94
N GLU A 260 -24.72 -16.12 -20.16
CA GLU A 260 -23.62 -15.99 -21.12
C GLU A 260 -23.85 -14.89 -22.16
N CYS A 261 -25.08 -14.42 -22.32
CA CYS A 261 -25.46 -13.43 -23.31
C CYS A 261 -24.84 -12.05 -22.99
N HIS A 262 -24.11 -11.47 -23.94
CA HIS A 262 -23.53 -10.13 -23.85
C HIS A 262 -24.45 -9.02 -24.38
N LEU A 263 -25.70 -9.31 -24.68
CA LEU A 263 -26.68 -8.39 -25.27
C LEU A 263 -26.12 -7.67 -26.53
N CYS A 264 -25.42 -8.41 -27.38
CA CYS A 264 -24.79 -7.83 -28.57
C CYS A 264 -25.78 -7.52 -29.69
N MET A 265 -27.04 -8.01 -29.60
CA MET A 265 -28.14 -7.84 -30.54
C MET A 265 -27.89 -8.32 -31.98
N ASN A 266 -26.78 -9.03 -32.22
CA ASN A 266 -26.49 -9.54 -33.56
C ASN A 266 -27.49 -10.60 -34.01
N CYS A 267 -27.91 -11.51 -33.11
CA CYS A 267 -28.86 -12.57 -33.42
C CYS A 267 -30.22 -12.03 -33.89
N VAL A 268 -30.67 -10.90 -33.33
CA VAL A 268 -31.88 -10.21 -33.76
C VAL A 268 -31.70 -9.57 -35.13
N ALA A 269 -30.58 -8.92 -35.35
CA ALA A 269 -30.33 -8.23 -36.62
C ALA A 269 -30.08 -9.18 -37.80
N ASP A 270 -29.52 -10.38 -37.53
CA ASP A 270 -29.14 -11.34 -38.54
C ASP A 270 -30.27 -12.39 -38.82
N CYS A 271 -31.37 -12.38 -38.06
CA CYS A 271 -32.49 -13.30 -38.26
C CYS A 271 -33.37 -12.80 -39.44
N PRO A 272 -33.46 -13.55 -40.57
CA PRO A 272 -34.24 -13.10 -41.70
C PRO A 272 -35.74 -13.11 -41.42
N GLU A 273 -36.20 -14.10 -40.71
CA GLU A 273 -37.65 -14.33 -40.40
C GLU A 273 -38.12 -13.62 -39.12
N SER A 274 -37.29 -12.75 -38.53
CA SER A 274 -37.62 -12.04 -37.28
C SER A 274 -38.10 -12.97 -36.16
N GLY A 275 -37.61 -14.22 -36.15
CA GLY A 275 -37.99 -15.24 -35.15
C GLY A 275 -37.33 -15.06 -33.78
N ILE A 276 -36.49 -14.01 -33.60
CA ILE A 276 -35.73 -13.75 -32.38
C ILE A 276 -35.82 -12.27 -32.05
N TRP A 277 -36.20 -11.91 -30.79
CA TRP A 277 -36.17 -10.53 -30.31
C TRP A 277 -35.98 -10.47 -28.79
N PHE A 278 -35.57 -9.33 -28.29
CA PHE A 278 -35.49 -9.07 -26.85
C PHE A 278 -36.73 -8.31 -26.38
N ARG A 279 -37.30 -8.77 -25.25
CA ARG A 279 -38.45 -8.16 -24.63
C ARG A 279 -38.29 -8.10 -23.12
N PHE A 280 -38.85 -7.06 -22.51
CA PHE A 280 -39.06 -7.02 -21.07
C PHE A 280 -40.22 -7.93 -20.72
N PHE A 281 -40.05 -8.80 -19.73
CA PHE A 281 -41.02 -9.79 -19.30
C PHE A 281 -41.49 -10.67 -20.49
N PRO A 282 -40.65 -11.51 -21.07
CA PRO A 282 -41.04 -12.37 -22.18
C PRO A 282 -42.20 -13.28 -21.78
N ALA A 283 -43.21 -13.37 -22.65
CA ALA A 283 -44.47 -14.12 -22.36
C ALA A 283 -44.28 -15.65 -22.35
N ASP A 284 -43.38 -16.16 -23.20
CA ASP A 284 -42.90 -17.54 -23.19
C ASP A 284 -41.38 -17.51 -22.86
N PRO A 285 -41.01 -17.64 -21.61
CA PRO A 285 -39.63 -18.02 -21.33
C PRO A 285 -39.45 -19.38 -22.01
N CYS A 286 -38.59 -19.39 -23.07
CA CYS A 286 -38.09 -20.64 -23.64
C CYS A 286 -37.89 -21.64 -22.51
N PRO A 287 -38.37 -22.90 -22.57
CA PRO A 287 -38.36 -23.77 -21.42
C PRO A 287 -36.98 -23.67 -20.82
N HIS A 288 -36.92 -22.94 -19.72
CA HIS A 288 -35.73 -22.85 -18.93
C HIS A 288 -35.57 -24.24 -18.33
N THR A 289 -34.93 -25.11 -19.05
CA THR A 289 -34.06 -25.97 -18.29
C THR A 289 -33.18 -24.97 -17.56
N VAL A 290 -33.55 -24.70 -16.33
CA VAL A 290 -32.77 -24.02 -15.33
C VAL A 290 -31.60 -24.96 -15.02
N GLU A 291 -30.88 -25.37 -16.03
CA GLU A 291 -29.48 -25.66 -15.95
C GLU A 291 -28.81 -24.31 -15.75
N GLY A 292 -29.07 -23.83 -14.56
CA GLY A 292 -28.34 -22.71 -14.08
C GLY A 292 -26.86 -22.97 -14.31
N ALA A 293 -26.19 -22.14 -15.12
CA ALA A 293 -24.79 -22.11 -15.45
C ALA A 293 -24.02 -23.46 -15.39
N GLY A 294 -24.68 -24.61 -15.52
CA GLY A 294 -24.13 -25.97 -15.42
C GLY A 294 -23.20 -26.20 -14.21
N LEU A 295 -23.42 -25.44 -13.12
CA LEU A 295 -22.58 -25.47 -11.93
C LEU A 295 -22.77 -26.79 -11.19
N GLN A 296 -21.82 -27.69 -11.39
CA GLN A 296 -21.77 -28.93 -10.63
C GLN A 296 -21.33 -28.64 -9.20
N ARG A 297 -22.10 -29.07 -8.20
CA ARG A 297 -21.80 -28.86 -6.77
C ARG A 297 -20.34 -29.26 -6.42
N ARG A 298 -19.88 -30.41 -6.91
CA ARG A 298 -18.50 -30.88 -6.70
C ARG A 298 -17.47 -29.89 -7.22
N LYS A 299 -17.64 -29.34 -8.43
CA LYS A 299 -16.71 -28.35 -9.01
C LYS A 299 -16.75 -26.99 -8.31
N VAL A 300 -17.88 -26.59 -7.74
CA VAL A 300 -17.95 -25.40 -6.89
C VAL A 300 -17.13 -25.62 -5.62
N LEU A 301 -17.32 -26.77 -4.96
CA LEU A 301 -16.54 -27.13 -3.77
C LEU A 301 -15.04 -27.22 -4.08
N THR A 302 -14.63 -27.83 -5.21
CA THR A 302 -13.22 -27.86 -5.61
C THR A 302 -12.68 -26.46 -5.91
N GLY A 303 -13.45 -25.55 -6.51
CA GLY A 303 -13.08 -24.15 -6.71
C GLY A 303 -12.88 -23.41 -5.39
N LEU A 304 -13.80 -23.61 -4.43
CA LEU A 304 -13.66 -23.06 -3.08
C LEU A 304 -12.45 -23.64 -2.36
N ALA A 305 -12.25 -24.97 -2.41
CA ALA A 305 -11.06 -25.60 -1.82
C ALA A 305 -9.75 -25.09 -2.44
N ALA A 306 -9.71 -24.89 -3.76
CA ALA A 306 -8.57 -24.30 -4.45
C ALA A 306 -8.30 -22.85 -3.99
N GLY A 307 -9.35 -22.05 -3.81
CA GLY A 307 -9.23 -20.70 -3.26
C GLY A 307 -8.72 -20.69 -1.82
N ALA A 308 -9.21 -21.61 -0.98
CA ALA A 308 -8.77 -21.77 0.40
C ALA A 308 -7.30 -22.22 0.47
N ALA A 309 -6.88 -23.16 -0.40
CA ALA A 309 -5.52 -23.66 -0.45
C ALA A 309 -4.53 -22.65 -1.06
N ALA A 310 -4.98 -21.81 -2.00
CA ALA A 310 -4.13 -20.81 -2.65
C ALA A 310 -3.55 -19.81 -1.64
N VAL A 311 -4.31 -19.39 -0.62
CA VAL A 311 -3.85 -18.40 0.37
C VAL A 311 -2.68 -18.93 1.20
N PRO A 312 -2.76 -20.10 1.88
CA PRO A 312 -1.62 -20.62 2.63
C PRO A 312 -0.44 -21.02 1.72
N LEU A 313 -0.69 -21.53 0.49
CA LEU A 313 0.37 -21.85 -0.47
C LEU A 313 1.14 -20.61 -0.90
N LEU A 314 0.44 -19.50 -1.17
CA LEU A 314 1.08 -18.22 -1.49
C LEU A 314 1.87 -17.66 -0.29
N ARG A 315 1.45 -17.96 0.93
CA ARG A 315 2.17 -17.61 2.16
C ARG A 315 3.32 -18.58 2.49
N ALA A 316 3.16 -19.88 2.25
CA ALA A 316 4.13 -20.91 2.65
C ALA A 316 5.49 -20.79 1.93
N ASN A 317 5.52 -20.17 0.75
CA ASN A 317 6.77 -19.87 0.03
C ASN A 317 7.54 -18.68 0.62
N THR A 318 7.16 -18.26 1.78
CA THR A 318 7.66 -17.08 2.48
C THR A 318 8.53 -17.43 3.68
N GLY A 319 9.53 -18.27 3.47
CA GLY A 319 10.75 -18.20 4.28
C GLY A 319 11.36 -16.76 4.22
N LEU A 320 10.90 -15.97 3.26
CA LEU A 320 11.13 -14.53 3.09
C LEU A 320 10.04 -13.63 3.72
N ALA A 321 8.95 -14.17 4.26
CA ALA A 321 7.82 -13.38 4.77
C ALA A 321 7.81 -13.24 6.29
N ALA A 322 8.73 -13.84 7.00
CA ALA A 322 8.89 -13.61 8.43
C ALA A 322 9.53 -12.24 8.74
N GLU A 323 10.34 -11.73 7.81
CA GLU A 323 10.90 -10.38 7.89
C GLU A 323 10.54 -9.60 6.62
N PRO A 324 10.09 -8.34 6.73
CA PRO A 324 9.87 -7.50 5.55
C PRO A 324 11.19 -7.38 4.80
N HIS A 325 11.15 -7.70 3.50
CA HIS A 325 12.35 -7.56 2.65
C HIS A 325 12.83 -6.12 2.78
N GLU A 326 14.07 -5.90 3.17
CA GLU A 326 14.63 -4.56 3.45
C GLU A 326 14.37 -3.55 2.34
N ARG A 327 14.25 -4.02 1.10
CA ARG A 327 13.97 -3.18 -0.08
C ARG A 327 12.50 -3.13 -0.48
N LEU A 328 11.58 -3.65 0.31
CA LEU A 328 10.16 -3.54 0.06
C LEU A 328 9.65 -2.17 0.54
N ILE A 329 9.96 -1.14 -0.21
CA ILE A 329 9.56 0.23 0.09
C ILE A 329 8.24 0.51 -0.62
N ARG A 330 7.16 0.74 0.14
CA ARG A 330 5.84 1.02 -0.40
C ARG A 330 5.65 2.52 -0.68
N PRO A 331 4.68 2.91 -1.55
CA PRO A 331 4.34 4.32 -1.77
C PRO A 331 3.98 5.05 -0.48
N PRO A 332 4.12 6.40 -0.43
CA PRO A 332 3.72 7.19 0.73
C PRO A 332 2.22 6.97 1.05
N ALA A 333 1.89 6.95 2.34
CA ALA A 333 0.56 6.66 2.88
C ALA A 333 -0.05 5.32 2.44
N ALA A 334 0.77 4.36 1.99
CA ALA A 334 0.34 2.97 1.86
C ALA A 334 -0.01 2.41 3.24
N LEU A 335 -1.04 1.59 3.31
CA LEU A 335 -1.39 0.86 4.52
C LEU A 335 -0.29 -0.12 4.92
N ASP A 336 -0.33 -0.60 6.15
CA ASP A 336 0.51 -1.71 6.60
C ASP A 336 0.35 -2.92 5.67
N GLU A 337 1.35 -3.80 5.57
CA GLU A 337 1.45 -4.79 4.47
C GLU A 337 0.21 -5.67 4.33
N SER A 338 -0.33 -6.20 5.44
CA SER A 338 -1.51 -7.07 5.38
C SER A 338 -2.77 -6.34 4.88
N PRO A 339 -3.20 -5.20 5.47
CA PRO A 339 -4.33 -4.43 4.94
C PRO A 339 -4.03 -3.81 3.56
N PHE A 340 -2.77 -3.55 3.20
CA PHE A 340 -2.40 -3.12 1.86
C PHE A 340 -2.70 -4.21 0.81
N LEU A 341 -2.26 -5.45 1.05
CA LEU A 341 -2.52 -6.58 0.16
C LEU A 341 -4.00 -6.97 0.09
N ALA A 342 -4.76 -6.72 1.17
CA ALA A 342 -6.20 -6.91 1.19
C ALA A 342 -6.96 -5.90 0.30
N ARG A 343 -6.37 -4.75 -0.02
CA ARG A 343 -7.01 -3.69 -0.82
C ARG A 343 -6.40 -3.51 -2.20
N CYS A 344 -5.11 -3.79 -2.38
CA CYS A 344 -4.43 -3.52 -3.64
C CYS A 344 -4.86 -4.47 -4.76
N ILE A 345 -5.52 -3.94 -5.78
CA ILE A 345 -5.96 -4.67 -6.97
C ILE A 345 -4.92 -4.71 -8.09
N ARG A 346 -3.71 -4.22 -7.85
CA ARG A 346 -2.59 -4.27 -8.81
C ARG A 346 -2.88 -3.61 -10.16
N CYS A 347 -3.69 -2.55 -10.17
CA CYS A 347 -4.11 -1.88 -11.42
C CYS A 347 -2.97 -1.09 -12.12
N GLY A 348 -1.93 -0.68 -11.38
CA GLY A 348 -0.79 0.04 -11.95
C GLY A 348 -0.94 1.56 -12.07
N GLU A 349 -2.11 2.15 -11.76
CA GLU A 349 -2.36 3.60 -11.86
C GLU A 349 -1.35 4.43 -11.06
N CYS A 350 -1.03 4.01 -9.83
CA CYS A 350 -0.05 4.71 -8.99
C CYS A 350 1.37 4.70 -9.57
N MET A 351 1.71 3.67 -10.36
CA MET A 351 2.99 3.58 -11.06
C MET A 351 3.01 4.50 -12.27
N LYS A 352 1.91 4.50 -13.06
CA LYS A 352 1.78 5.35 -14.25
C LYS A 352 1.83 6.83 -13.93
N VAL A 353 1.16 7.27 -12.86
CA VAL A 353 1.08 8.69 -12.48
C VAL A 353 2.36 9.22 -11.85
N CYS A 354 3.31 8.35 -11.48
CA CYS A 354 4.53 8.73 -10.78
C CYS A 354 5.43 9.62 -11.66
N PRO A 355 5.71 10.89 -11.28
CA PRO A 355 6.46 11.82 -12.13
C PRO A 355 7.89 11.38 -12.40
N ASN A 356 8.56 10.79 -11.42
CA ASN A 356 9.96 10.38 -11.52
C ASN A 356 10.11 8.88 -11.81
N ASN A 357 9.04 8.22 -12.27
CA ASN A 357 9.05 6.78 -12.57
C ASN A 357 9.62 5.92 -11.42
N ALA A 358 9.35 6.32 -10.18
CA ALA A 358 9.93 5.68 -8.99
C ALA A 358 9.20 4.40 -8.58
N LEU A 359 7.91 4.24 -8.96
CA LEU A 359 7.09 3.10 -8.58
C LEU A 359 7.06 2.04 -9.69
N HIS A 360 7.41 0.82 -9.32
CA HIS A 360 7.49 -0.33 -10.23
C HIS A 360 6.66 -1.51 -9.71
N PRO A 361 6.22 -2.43 -10.60
CA PRO A 361 5.58 -3.65 -10.18
C PRO A 361 6.58 -4.58 -9.47
N ALA A 362 6.27 -5.00 -8.25
CA ALA A 362 7.05 -5.99 -7.51
C ALA A 362 7.00 -7.36 -8.17
N LEU A 363 8.07 -8.14 -8.10
CA LEU A 363 8.10 -9.53 -8.54
C LEU A 363 8.29 -10.46 -7.32
N THR A 364 9.52 -10.55 -6.82
CA THR A 364 9.90 -11.42 -5.71
C THR A 364 10.03 -10.66 -4.39
N GLU A 365 10.24 -9.35 -4.45
CA GLU A 365 10.49 -8.49 -3.29
C GLU A 365 9.30 -8.46 -2.31
N ALA A 366 8.09 -8.65 -2.84
CA ALA A 366 6.85 -8.66 -2.06
C ALA A 366 6.27 -10.07 -1.87
N GLY A 367 7.04 -11.12 -2.18
CA GLY A 367 6.55 -12.50 -2.23
C GLY A 367 5.49 -12.71 -3.33
N TRP A 368 4.99 -13.93 -3.46
CA TRP A 368 3.96 -14.28 -4.44
C TRP A 368 2.64 -13.54 -4.21
N GLU A 369 2.29 -13.28 -2.96
CA GLU A 369 1.08 -12.50 -2.61
C GLU A 369 1.17 -11.05 -3.08
N GLY A 370 2.38 -10.49 -3.15
CA GLY A 370 2.63 -9.11 -3.53
C GLY A 370 2.99 -8.90 -4.99
N ILE A 371 2.95 -9.93 -5.83
CA ILE A 371 3.29 -9.81 -7.27
C ILE A 371 2.49 -8.67 -7.92
N TRP A 372 3.19 -7.83 -8.71
CA TRP A 372 2.66 -6.66 -9.42
C TRP A 372 2.08 -5.55 -8.53
N THR A 373 2.27 -5.61 -7.22
CA THR A 373 1.97 -4.47 -6.34
C THR A 373 3.07 -3.40 -6.45
N PRO A 374 2.77 -2.10 -6.18
CA PRO A 374 3.76 -1.03 -6.33
C PRO A 374 4.88 -1.13 -5.30
N VAL A 375 6.11 -1.02 -5.74
CA VAL A 375 7.32 -0.88 -4.94
C VAL A 375 8.14 0.29 -5.44
N LEU A 376 8.72 1.06 -4.53
CA LEU A 376 9.68 2.12 -4.87
C LEU A 376 10.99 1.47 -5.30
N ALA A 377 11.51 1.87 -6.45
CA ALA A 377 12.80 1.47 -6.97
C ALA A 377 13.76 2.68 -6.99
N PRO A 378 14.46 2.99 -5.87
CA PRO A 378 15.19 4.25 -5.73
C PRO A 378 16.27 4.47 -6.78
N ARG A 379 16.83 3.38 -7.34
CA ARG A 379 17.85 3.47 -8.40
C ARG A 379 17.28 3.93 -9.74
N VAL A 380 16.00 3.72 -9.99
CA VAL A 380 15.32 4.12 -11.24
C VAL A 380 14.72 5.52 -11.12
N GLY A 381 14.19 5.84 -9.93
CA GLY A 381 13.57 7.12 -9.66
C GLY A 381 13.33 7.33 -8.18
N TYR A 382 12.99 8.51 -7.77
CA TYR A 382 12.79 8.90 -6.38
C TYR A 382 11.38 9.47 -6.16
N CYS A 383 10.91 9.42 -4.91
CA CYS A 383 9.61 9.99 -4.56
C CYS A 383 9.71 11.52 -4.51
N GLU A 384 8.97 12.20 -5.39
CA GLU A 384 8.90 13.66 -5.46
C GLU A 384 8.32 14.26 -4.18
N PRO A 385 8.99 15.19 -3.50
CA PRO A 385 8.59 15.70 -2.18
C PRO A 385 7.18 16.30 -2.13
N GLY A 386 6.81 17.13 -3.10
CA GLY A 386 5.48 17.78 -3.15
C GLY A 386 4.37 16.91 -3.76
N CYS A 387 4.68 15.71 -4.28
CA CYS A 387 3.74 14.90 -5.01
C CYS A 387 2.89 14.00 -4.10
N THR A 388 1.57 13.94 -4.36
CA THR A 388 0.57 13.13 -3.64
C THR A 388 -0.27 12.26 -4.58
N LEU A 389 0.07 12.20 -5.86
CA LEU A 389 -0.76 11.63 -6.93
C LEU A 389 -1.08 10.14 -6.76
N CYS A 390 -0.14 9.34 -6.22
CA CYS A 390 -0.38 7.90 -6.00
C CYS A 390 -1.57 7.63 -5.06
N GLY A 391 -1.80 8.48 -4.04
CA GLY A 391 -2.98 8.42 -3.18
C GLY A 391 -4.25 8.90 -3.87
N GLN A 392 -4.15 9.86 -4.81
CA GLN A 392 -5.31 10.38 -5.54
C GLN A 392 -5.89 9.36 -6.53
N VAL A 393 -5.03 8.57 -7.20
CA VAL A 393 -5.46 7.58 -8.22
C VAL A 393 -5.83 6.23 -7.64
N CYS A 394 -5.50 5.93 -6.38
CA CYS A 394 -5.80 4.62 -5.79
C CYS A 394 -7.32 4.41 -5.67
N PRO A 395 -7.92 3.42 -6.37
CA PRO A 395 -9.37 3.23 -6.38
C PRO A 395 -9.91 2.58 -5.10
N THR A 396 -9.09 1.79 -4.40
CA THR A 396 -9.49 0.96 -3.26
C THR A 396 -9.02 1.49 -1.90
N GLY A 397 -8.23 2.58 -1.90
CA GLY A 397 -7.64 3.12 -0.67
C GLY A 397 -6.54 2.22 -0.06
N ALA A 398 -5.88 1.37 -0.85
CA ALA A 398 -4.66 0.69 -0.44
C ALA A 398 -3.53 1.70 -0.17
N ILE A 399 -3.50 2.79 -0.93
CA ILE A 399 -2.75 4.00 -0.65
C ILE A 399 -3.79 5.05 -0.27
N LEU A 400 -3.71 5.57 0.95
CA LEU A 400 -4.62 6.58 1.44
C LEU A 400 -4.40 7.91 0.70
N ARG A 401 -5.43 8.74 0.64
CA ARG A 401 -5.26 10.12 0.19
C ARG A 401 -4.57 10.91 1.29
N PHE A 402 -3.60 11.70 0.90
CA PHE A 402 -2.84 12.56 1.78
C PHE A 402 -2.51 13.87 1.06
N THR A 403 -2.27 14.92 1.81
CA THR A 403 -1.87 16.23 1.31
C THR A 403 -0.35 16.39 1.36
N ALA A 404 0.19 17.37 0.63
CA ALA A 404 1.61 17.70 0.71
C ALA A 404 2.02 18.15 2.13
N ARG A 405 1.11 18.77 2.89
CA ARG A 405 1.32 19.15 4.29
C ARG A 405 1.42 17.94 5.22
N GLU A 406 0.54 16.94 5.04
CA GLU A 406 0.60 15.68 5.81
C GLU A 406 1.85 14.86 5.46
N LYS A 407 2.34 14.95 4.23
CA LYS A 407 3.61 14.33 3.84
C LYS A 407 4.78 14.93 4.61
N ALA A 408 4.74 16.24 4.90
CA ALA A 408 5.65 16.99 5.76
C ALA A 408 7.13 16.88 5.40
N TRP A 409 7.46 16.84 4.10
CA TRP A 409 8.85 16.78 3.60
C TRP A 409 9.41 18.15 3.20
N ILE A 410 8.54 19.10 2.92
CA ILE A 410 8.87 20.47 2.52
C ILE A 410 8.20 21.44 3.49
N GLY A 411 8.96 22.44 3.94
CA GLY A 411 8.49 23.46 4.87
C GLY A 411 8.51 23.00 6.33
N THR A 412 8.02 23.85 7.23
CA THR A 412 7.93 23.54 8.66
C THR A 412 6.73 22.62 8.90
N PRO A 413 6.93 21.40 9.41
CA PRO A 413 5.80 20.53 9.78
C PRO A 413 4.91 21.25 10.79
N ALA A 414 3.60 20.98 10.76
CA ALA A 414 2.73 21.37 11.85
C ALA A 414 3.22 20.71 13.16
N PRO A 415 3.09 21.36 14.33
CA PRO A 415 3.71 20.92 15.57
C PRO A 415 3.44 19.45 15.95
N ASP A 416 2.29 18.91 15.52
CA ASP A 416 1.82 17.57 15.88
C ASP A 416 1.82 16.58 14.70
N THR A 417 2.44 16.94 13.56
CA THR A 417 2.41 16.10 12.36
C THR A 417 3.75 15.40 12.16
N ALA A 418 3.80 14.10 12.43
CA ALA A 418 4.97 13.29 12.07
C ALA A 418 5.04 13.12 10.54
N PRO A 419 6.21 13.29 9.91
CA PRO A 419 6.36 13.12 8.47
C PRO A 419 6.07 11.68 8.03
N ILE A 420 5.44 11.52 6.85
CA ILE A 420 5.26 10.20 6.24
C ILE A 420 6.62 9.68 5.80
N ARG A 421 7.14 8.65 6.46
CA ARG A 421 8.42 8.01 6.14
C ARG A 421 8.19 6.76 5.30
N LEU A 422 8.96 6.62 4.24
CA LEU A 422 9.00 5.43 3.39
C LEU A 422 10.05 4.42 3.88
N GLY A 423 11.01 4.90 4.66
CA GLY A 423 12.11 4.14 5.17
C GLY A 423 13.31 5.01 5.52
N THR A 424 14.49 4.44 5.57
CA THR A 424 15.73 5.15 5.91
C THR A 424 16.84 4.78 4.95
N ALA A 425 17.69 5.75 4.63
CA ALA A 425 18.90 5.56 3.84
C ALA A 425 20.07 5.12 4.72
N PHE A 426 20.97 4.31 4.14
CA PHE A 426 22.20 3.83 4.77
C PHE A 426 23.37 3.95 3.80
N TYR A 427 24.60 4.02 4.33
CA TYR A 427 25.82 4.01 3.53
C TYR A 427 26.52 2.66 3.57
N ASP A 428 26.91 2.19 2.39
CA ASP A 428 28.00 1.23 2.22
C ASP A 428 29.31 2.03 2.16
N ARG A 429 29.98 2.14 3.30
CA ARG A 429 31.20 2.92 3.43
C ARG A 429 32.32 2.42 2.54
N GLY A 430 32.39 1.10 2.30
CA GLY A 430 33.40 0.47 1.43
C GLY A 430 33.27 0.87 -0.04
N ARG A 431 32.14 1.45 -0.44
CA ARG A 431 31.85 1.87 -1.82
C ARG A 431 31.74 3.38 -1.98
N CYS A 432 31.60 4.12 -0.90
CA CYS A 432 31.40 5.56 -0.92
C CYS A 432 32.74 6.27 -1.20
N LEU A 433 32.77 7.15 -2.20
CA LEU A 433 33.97 7.86 -2.65
C LEU A 433 34.73 8.56 -1.51
N PRO A 434 34.06 9.39 -0.64
CA PRO A 434 34.74 10.02 0.49
C PRO A 434 35.21 9.05 1.58
N TRP A 435 34.50 7.92 1.76
CA TRP A 435 34.84 6.96 2.80
C TRP A 435 35.94 5.98 2.41
N ALA A 436 35.92 5.46 1.17
CA ALA A 436 36.80 4.39 0.74
C ALA A 436 37.93 4.85 -0.21
N MET A 437 37.70 5.94 -0.96
CA MET A 437 38.55 6.30 -2.10
C MET A 437 39.22 7.68 -1.98
N ALA A 438 39.21 8.30 -0.81
CA ALA A 438 39.78 9.65 -0.57
C ALA A 438 39.34 10.69 -1.63
N THR A 439 38.15 10.55 -2.20
CA THR A 439 37.62 11.41 -3.25
C THR A 439 36.41 12.18 -2.73
N ASP A 440 36.46 13.51 -2.75
CA ASP A 440 35.39 14.38 -2.27
C ASP A 440 34.14 14.21 -3.12
N CYS A 441 32.97 14.09 -2.47
CA CYS A 441 31.67 13.91 -3.12
C CYS A 441 30.55 14.42 -2.20
N ILE A 442 29.70 15.30 -2.74
CA ILE A 442 28.58 15.94 -2.01
C ILE A 442 27.21 15.62 -2.61
N VAL A 443 27.16 14.83 -3.68
CA VAL A 443 25.96 14.63 -4.51
C VAL A 443 24.73 14.20 -3.70
N CYS A 444 24.87 13.24 -2.79
CA CYS A 444 23.73 12.74 -2.00
C CYS A 444 23.19 13.79 -1.00
N GLU A 445 24.05 14.70 -0.51
CA GLU A 445 23.64 15.82 0.33
C GLU A 445 22.89 16.87 -0.49
N GLU A 446 23.41 17.23 -1.67
CA GLU A 446 22.75 18.21 -2.56
C GLU A 446 21.36 17.75 -2.98
N TRP A 447 21.20 16.46 -3.29
CA TRP A 447 19.92 15.86 -3.70
C TRP A 447 18.94 15.58 -2.54
N CYS A 448 19.37 15.77 -1.29
CA CYS A 448 18.48 15.56 -0.15
C CYS A 448 17.43 16.68 -0.09
N PRO A 449 16.12 16.36 -0.29
CA PRO A 449 15.08 17.39 -0.41
C PRO A 449 14.50 17.85 0.92
N VAL A 450 14.85 17.17 2.02
CA VAL A 450 14.28 17.45 3.35
C VAL A 450 14.90 18.70 3.94
N THR A 451 14.12 19.53 4.62
CA THR A 451 14.61 20.76 5.29
C THR A 451 14.28 20.70 6.79
N PRO A 452 15.29 20.79 7.68
CA PRO A 452 16.72 20.74 7.40
C PRO A 452 17.17 19.38 6.84
N LYS A 453 18.23 19.37 6.01
CA LYS A 453 18.70 18.18 5.32
C LYS A 453 18.97 17.00 6.27
N ALA A 454 18.57 15.80 5.85
CA ALA A 454 18.86 14.56 6.57
C ALA A 454 20.31 14.07 6.35
N ILE A 455 20.93 14.47 5.24
CA ILE A 455 22.33 14.18 4.92
C ILE A 455 23.17 15.41 5.24
N TYR A 456 24.22 15.21 6.00
CA TYR A 456 25.19 16.26 6.37
C TYR A 456 26.62 15.75 6.19
N LEU A 457 27.54 16.68 5.98
CA LEU A 457 28.93 16.38 5.68
C LEU A 457 29.80 16.69 6.89
N GLN A 458 30.75 15.81 7.21
CA GLN A 458 31.78 16.04 8.23
C GLN A 458 33.17 15.95 7.58
N SER A 459 34.03 16.92 7.85
CA SER A 459 35.40 16.86 7.39
C SER A 459 36.19 15.80 8.16
N ALA A 460 36.86 14.93 7.43
CA ALA A 460 37.70 13.88 7.97
C ALA A 460 39.02 13.83 7.22
N GLU A 461 40.12 13.58 7.93
CA GLU A 461 41.40 13.32 7.33
C GLU A 461 41.55 11.82 7.06
N ILE A 462 41.80 11.47 5.81
CA ILE A 462 42.00 10.07 5.39
C ILE A 462 43.30 9.97 4.59
N THR A 463 43.90 8.78 4.63
CA THR A 463 45.11 8.48 3.86
C THR A 463 44.68 7.81 2.55
N ASP A 464 45.15 8.35 1.41
CA ASP A 464 44.92 7.77 0.10
C ASP A 464 45.79 6.51 -0.14
N ALA A 465 45.54 5.81 -1.26
CA ALA A 465 46.30 4.62 -1.63
C ALA A 465 47.81 4.89 -1.86
N ALA A 466 48.20 6.14 -2.06
CA ALA A 466 49.61 6.57 -2.22
C ALA A 466 50.26 6.99 -0.88
N GLY A 467 49.53 6.90 0.25
CA GLY A 467 50.01 7.28 1.58
C GLY A 467 49.88 8.78 1.92
N ASN A 468 49.28 9.60 1.06
CA ASN A 468 49.10 11.02 1.29
C ASN A 468 47.88 11.29 2.18
N ARG A 469 47.99 12.18 3.13
CA ARG A 469 46.87 12.66 3.94
C ARG A 469 46.04 13.66 3.15
N LYS A 470 44.74 13.43 3.09
CA LYS A 470 43.81 14.27 2.38
C LYS A 470 42.58 14.55 3.23
N GLN A 471 42.16 15.80 3.27
CA GLN A 471 40.88 16.15 3.87
C GLN A 471 39.74 15.92 2.86
N VAL A 472 38.73 15.17 3.29
CA VAL A 472 37.52 14.89 2.51
C VAL A 472 36.29 15.12 3.36
N ARG A 473 35.18 15.44 2.71
CA ARG A 473 33.89 15.62 3.37
C ARG A 473 33.09 14.30 3.31
N GLN A 474 33.06 13.59 4.43
CA GLN A 474 32.35 12.33 4.56
C GLN A 474 30.85 12.57 4.83
N PRO A 475 29.94 11.95 4.07
CA PRO A 475 28.52 12.08 4.29
C PRO A 475 28.02 11.18 5.43
N TYR A 476 27.12 11.74 6.24
CA TYR A 476 26.39 11.06 7.32
C TYR A 476 24.90 11.27 7.14
N ILE A 477 24.09 10.37 7.68
CA ILE A 477 22.62 10.44 7.64
C ILE A 477 22.09 10.60 9.06
N ASP A 478 21.23 11.62 9.26
CA ASP A 478 20.38 11.70 10.44
C ASP A 478 19.09 10.88 10.18
N PRO A 479 18.95 9.70 10.79
CA PRO A 479 17.80 8.84 10.54
C PRO A 479 16.48 9.43 11.08
N ARG A 480 16.52 10.45 11.94
CA ARG A 480 15.32 11.15 12.43
C ARG A 480 14.73 12.06 11.37
N ARG A 481 15.55 12.61 10.49
CA ARG A 481 15.15 13.50 9.40
C ARG A 481 14.93 12.75 8.10
N CYS A 482 15.59 11.61 7.93
CA CYS A 482 15.48 10.82 6.71
C CYS A 482 14.05 10.29 6.53
N VAL A 483 13.47 10.52 5.35
CA VAL A 483 12.12 10.10 4.98
C VAL A 483 12.11 8.94 3.97
N GLY A 484 13.30 8.48 3.54
CA GLY A 484 13.41 7.36 2.62
C GLY A 484 12.94 7.64 1.19
N CYS A 485 13.00 8.90 0.73
CA CYS A 485 12.51 9.30 -0.60
C CYS A 485 13.26 8.68 -1.77
N GLY A 486 14.50 8.23 -1.57
CA GLY A 486 15.32 7.59 -2.60
C GLY A 486 16.16 8.53 -3.46
N ALA A 487 16.08 9.87 -3.29
CA ALA A 487 16.81 10.85 -4.11
C ALA A 487 18.33 10.67 -4.03
N CYS A 488 18.86 10.38 -2.85
CA CYS A 488 20.29 10.15 -2.65
C CYS A 488 20.79 8.88 -3.36
N GLU A 489 20.01 7.80 -3.36
CA GLU A 489 20.34 6.55 -4.07
C GLU A 489 20.27 6.74 -5.59
N TYR A 490 19.23 7.46 -6.06
CA TYR A 490 19.07 7.80 -7.46
C TYR A 490 20.26 8.58 -8.02
N ALA A 491 20.69 9.62 -7.30
CA ALA A 491 21.74 10.54 -7.72
C ALA A 491 23.16 9.98 -7.52
N CYS A 492 23.34 8.90 -6.74
CA CYS A 492 24.66 8.35 -6.41
C CYS A 492 25.49 8.06 -7.67
N PRO A 493 26.72 8.63 -7.81
CA PRO A 493 27.54 8.46 -8.99
C PRO A 493 28.15 7.05 -9.14
N VAL A 494 28.11 6.23 -8.08
CA VAL A 494 28.55 4.83 -8.12
C VAL A 494 27.50 4.03 -8.88
N LYS A 495 27.82 3.63 -10.13
CA LYS A 495 26.82 3.21 -11.13
C LYS A 495 26.30 1.78 -10.95
N ASP A 496 27.13 0.81 -10.57
CA ASP A 496 26.75 -0.59 -10.45
C ASP A 496 25.83 -0.81 -9.23
N ARG A 497 26.36 -0.74 -8.02
CA ARG A 497 25.62 -0.77 -6.76
C ARG A 497 25.90 0.55 -6.02
N PRO A 498 24.89 1.37 -5.78
CA PRO A 498 25.09 2.67 -5.15
C PRO A 498 25.67 2.53 -3.75
N ALA A 499 26.52 3.49 -3.38
CA ALA A 499 27.12 3.55 -2.04
C ALA A 499 26.13 4.01 -0.96
N VAL A 500 25.07 4.69 -1.34
CA VAL A 500 23.92 5.03 -0.48
C VAL A 500 22.69 4.28 -1.00
N TYR A 501 21.96 3.63 -0.11
CA TYR A 501 20.79 2.84 -0.46
C TYR A 501 19.68 3.00 0.59
N VAL A 502 18.44 2.92 0.13
CA VAL A 502 17.25 3.09 0.99
C VAL A 502 16.68 1.73 1.32
N THR A 503 16.27 1.58 2.57
CA THR A 503 15.56 0.40 3.08
C THR A 503 14.22 0.82 3.65
N SER A 504 13.30 -0.13 3.86
CA SER A 504 12.02 0.12 4.52
C SER A 504 12.13 0.35 6.04
N ALA A 505 13.32 0.19 6.62
CA ALA A 505 13.53 0.39 8.05
C ALA A 505 13.10 1.79 8.50
N GLY A 506 12.27 1.88 9.54
CA GLY A 506 11.73 3.13 10.06
C GLY A 506 10.56 3.70 9.25
N GLU A 507 9.91 2.94 8.39
CA GLU A 507 8.72 3.37 7.67
C GLU A 507 7.54 3.65 8.61
N SER A 508 6.79 4.74 8.33
CA SER A 508 5.70 5.19 9.21
C SER A 508 4.45 4.29 9.15
N ARG A 509 4.29 3.46 8.12
CA ARG A 509 3.15 2.57 7.95
C ARG A 509 3.21 1.32 8.85
N SER A 510 4.41 0.84 9.20
CA SER A 510 4.60 -0.36 10.02
C SER A 510 4.91 0.00 11.47
N LYS A 511 4.27 -0.70 12.39
CA LYS A 511 4.55 -0.56 13.83
C LYS A 511 5.75 -1.40 14.30
N THR A 512 6.13 -2.41 13.53
CA THR A 512 7.19 -3.37 13.87
C THR A 512 8.52 -3.08 13.18
N ASN A 513 8.50 -2.45 12.01
CA ASN A 513 9.70 -2.12 11.23
C ASN A 513 10.23 -0.73 11.61
N GLN A 514 10.52 -0.52 12.89
CA GLN A 514 11.02 0.75 13.40
C GLN A 514 12.52 0.70 13.66
N ILE A 515 13.21 1.78 13.35
CA ILE A 515 14.59 1.97 13.80
C ILE A 515 14.53 2.39 15.26
N LEU A 516 15.07 1.57 16.14
CA LEU A 516 15.29 1.92 17.53
C LEU A 516 16.46 2.91 17.61
N ILE A 517 16.21 4.13 17.20
CA ILE A 517 17.10 5.24 17.50
C ILE A 517 16.88 5.53 18.97
N GLY A 518 17.90 5.35 19.81
CA GLY A 518 17.84 5.76 21.20
C GLY A 518 17.18 7.13 21.25
N ARG A 519 16.07 7.24 21.96
CA ARG A 519 15.42 8.54 22.17
C ARG A 519 16.48 9.47 22.73
N THR A 520 16.97 10.40 21.92
CA THR A 520 17.52 11.62 22.49
C THR A 520 16.30 12.47 22.81
N ASP A 521 15.51 12.00 23.76
CA ASP A 521 14.64 12.91 24.47
C ASP A 521 15.56 14.03 24.92
N LYS A 522 15.15 15.29 24.70
CA LYS A 522 15.68 16.40 25.47
C LYS A 522 15.82 15.83 26.87
N PRO A 523 17.03 15.85 27.49
CA PRO A 523 17.19 15.29 28.83
C PRO A 523 16.00 15.80 29.62
N ALA A 524 15.24 14.89 30.24
CA ALA A 524 14.07 15.30 30.99
C ALA A 524 14.54 16.48 31.83
N PRO A 525 13.94 17.65 31.72
CA PRO A 525 14.52 18.89 32.23
C PRO A 525 14.82 18.81 33.74
N TRP A 526 14.34 17.74 34.35
CA TRP A 526 14.40 17.45 35.78
C TRP A 526 15.76 16.97 36.27
N PHE A 527 16.58 16.33 35.46
CA PHE A 527 17.90 15.83 35.84
C PHE A 527 19.00 16.86 35.55
N PRO A 528 19.81 17.25 36.54
CA PRO A 528 20.97 18.10 36.34
C PRO A 528 21.96 17.49 35.33
N ALA A 529 22.50 18.30 34.44
CA ALA A 529 23.61 17.91 33.57
C ALA A 529 24.95 17.90 34.34
N THR A 530 25.94 17.27 33.74
CA THR A 530 27.31 17.32 34.28
C THR A 530 27.77 18.77 34.48
N GLY A 531 28.18 19.14 35.68
CA GLY A 531 28.63 20.47 36.03
C GLY A 531 27.55 21.42 36.61
N ASP A 532 26.27 21.07 36.50
CA ASP A 532 25.18 21.88 37.07
C ASP A 532 25.16 21.85 38.63
N VAL A 533 25.67 20.76 39.20
CA VAL A 533 25.84 20.57 40.63
C VAL A 533 27.32 20.28 40.91
N ALA A 534 27.92 21.04 41.79
CA ALA A 534 29.35 20.94 42.07
C ALA A 534 29.76 19.53 42.50
N GLY A 535 30.73 18.96 41.81
CA GLY A 535 31.26 17.62 42.04
C GLY A 535 30.48 16.49 41.44
N TRP A 536 29.27 16.71 40.92
CA TRP A 536 28.45 15.68 40.27
C TRP A 536 28.62 15.67 38.74
N ALA A 537 28.91 14.50 38.23
CA ALA A 537 28.87 14.21 36.80
C ALA A 537 27.77 13.19 36.49
N LYS A 538 26.93 13.48 35.53
CA LYS A 538 25.91 12.53 35.05
C LYS A 538 26.62 11.42 34.26
N SER A 539 26.37 10.16 34.63
CA SER A 539 26.95 8.97 34.02
C SER A 539 25.89 8.25 33.16
N GLY A 540 26.08 8.26 31.83
CA GLY A 540 25.17 7.62 30.89
C GLY A 540 23.89 8.41 30.58
N GLU A 541 22.97 7.77 29.86
CA GLU A 541 21.72 8.35 29.43
C GLU A 541 20.62 8.20 30.48
N THR A 542 19.65 9.12 30.49
CA THR A 542 18.43 8.95 31.26
C THR A 542 17.59 7.84 30.64
N ARG A 543 17.16 6.88 31.45
CA ARG A 543 16.26 5.81 31.03
C ARG A 543 14.85 6.14 31.48
N GLU A 544 13.87 5.83 30.65
CA GLU A 544 12.44 6.05 30.94
C GLU A 544 11.68 4.72 30.87
N PHE A 545 10.79 4.51 31.83
CA PHE A 545 9.93 3.34 31.93
C PHE A 545 8.50 3.80 32.12
N GLU A 546 7.61 3.33 31.23
CA GLU A 546 6.17 3.53 31.38
C GLU A 546 5.60 2.52 32.39
N ALA A 547 4.40 2.78 32.93
CA ALA A 547 3.73 1.88 33.86
C ALA A 547 3.72 0.41 33.37
N ALA A 548 3.45 0.19 32.07
CA ALA A 548 3.38 -1.14 31.48
C ALA A 548 4.70 -1.94 31.48
N ASN A 549 5.85 -1.26 31.55
CA ASN A 549 7.18 -1.89 31.51
C ASN A 549 8.06 -1.59 32.72
N LEU A 550 7.50 -0.99 33.77
CA LEU A 550 8.21 -0.61 35.02
C LEU A 550 8.87 -1.83 35.69
N TRP A 551 8.26 -3.00 35.59
CA TRP A 551 8.77 -4.26 36.14
C TRP A 551 10.17 -4.65 35.57
N LYS A 552 10.55 -4.13 34.41
CA LYS A 552 11.90 -4.34 33.84
C LYS A 552 12.99 -3.59 34.60
N TYR A 553 12.62 -2.61 35.40
CA TYR A 553 13.54 -1.76 36.15
C TYR A 553 13.44 -2.00 37.66
N VAL A 554 12.23 -1.97 38.20
CA VAL A 554 11.97 -2.17 39.64
C VAL A 554 11.46 -3.61 39.80
N ASP A 555 12.40 -4.55 40.00
CA ASP A 555 12.07 -5.96 40.23
C ASP A 555 11.47 -6.16 41.61
N GLY A 556 10.32 -6.81 41.70
CA GLY A 556 9.61 -7.14 42.96
C GLY A 556 8.77 -6.01 43.58
N ASP A 557 9.12 -4.71 43.43
CA ASP A 557 8.39 -3.59 44.05
C ASP A 557 7.56 -2.77 43.01
N ALA A 558 7.59 -3.14 41.75
CA ALA A 558 6.87 -2.44 40.66
C ALA A 558 5.36 -2.37 40.92
N GLU A 559 4.75 -3.41 41.49
CA GLU A 559 3.31 -3.45 41.83
C GLU A 559 2.90 -2.35 42.80
N ARG A 560 3.75 -1.97 43.75
CA ARG A 560 3.50 -0.89 44.73
C ARG A 560 3.31 0.44 44.00
N TYR A 561 4.18 0.76 43.04
CA TYR A 561 4.09 1.98 42.21
C TYR A 561 2.90 1.95 41.26
N LEU A 562 2.61 0.77 40.68
CA LEU A 562 1.47 0.58 39.76
C LEU A 562 0.13 0.77 40.50
N ARG A 563 -0.01 0.18 41.69
CA ARG A 563 -1.23 0.36 42.52
C ARG A 563 -1.42 1.82 42.96
N ALA A 564 -0.33 2.57 43.16
CA ALA A 564 -0.38 3.98 43.51
C ALA A 564 -0.63 4.90 42.32
N GLY A 565 -0.67 4.38 41.07
CA GLY A 565 -0.95 5.17 39.85
C GLY A 565 0.28 5.87 39.30
N VAL A 566 1.40 5.15 39.14
CA VAL A 566 2.56 5.68 38.43
C VAL A 566 2.26 5.75 36.92
N ARG A 567 2.57 6.88 36.30
CA ARG A 567 2.51 7.06 34.83
C ARG A 567 3.80 6.65 34.17
N ARG A 568 4.91 7.17 34.67
CA ARG A 568 6.26 6.86 34.16
C ARG A 568 7.30 7.07 35.24
N THR A 569 8.41 6.38 35.10
CA THR A 569 9.60 6.49 35.94
C THR A 569 10.80 6.86 35.07
N LEU A 570 11.52 7.87 35.46
CA LEU A 570 12.79 8.24 34.87
C LEU A 570 13.92 7.96 35.86
N THR A 571 15.05 7.42 35.36
CA THR A 571 16.22 7.13 36.15
C THR A 571 17.49 7.65 35.50
N ALA A 572 18.39 8.20 36.30
CA ALA A 572 19.70 8.67 35.83
C ALA A 572 20.79 8.31 36.86
N ASN A 573 21.92 7.89 36.34
CA ASN A 573 23.11 7.58 37.14
C ASN A 573 24.01 8.82 37.25
N TYR A 574 24.61 8.99 38.40
CA TYR A 574 25.51 10.07 38.75
C TYR A 574 26.76 9.57 39.42
N ARG A 575 27.88 10.28 39.22
CA ARG A 575 29.15 10.05 39.92
C ARG A 575 29.65 11.35 40.55
N TYR A 576 29.98 11.29 41.83
CA TYR A 576 30.50 12.43 42.56
C TYR A 576 32.00 12.28 42.82
N ALA A 577 32.81 13.20 42.26
CA ALA A 577 34.26 13.29 42.44
C ALA A 577 34.95 11.92 42.33
N ASP A 578 34.50 11.06 41.41
CA ASP A 578 34.98 9.69 41.14
C ASP A 578 34.95 8.73 42.35
N ALA A 579 34.29 9.09 43.43
CA ALA A 579 34.24 8.32 44.66
C ALA A 579 32.85 7.76 45.06
N ILE A 580 31.78 8.42 44.62
CA ILE A 580 30.39 8.03 44.99
C ILE A 580 29.56 7.88 43.75
N ASP A 581 29.07 6.66 43.53
CA ASP A 581 28.07 6.38 42.47
C ASP A 581 26.67 6.47 43.09
N ALA A 582 25.76 7.17 42.42
CA ALA A 582 24.38 7.32 42.82
C ALA A 582 23.39 7.16 41.68
N VAL A 583 22.21 6.70 42.01
CA VAL A 583 21.04 6.63 41.10
C VAL A 583 20.00 7.62 41.61
N ALA A 584 19.42 8.37 40.71
CA ALA A 584 18.28 9.24 40.94
C ALA A 584 17.08 8.75 40.15
N ASP A 585 15.99 8.41 40.83
CA ASP A 585 14.73 7.97 40.25
C ASP A 585 13.67 9.03 40.48
N ILE A 586 12.92 9.37 39.41
CA ILE A 586 11.80 10.30 39.46
C ILE A 586 10.58 9.54 38.93
N HIS A 587 9.63 9.28 39.83
CA HIS A 587 8.37 8.64 39.52
C HIS A 587 7.30 9.73 39.35
N GLN A 588 6.77 9.88 38.14
CA GLN A 588 5.63 10.75 37.87
C GLN A 588 4.34 9.98 38.12
N MET A 589 3.59 10.41 39.13
CA MET A 589 2.33 9.81 39.51
C MET A 589 1.16 10.50 38.81
N GLU A 590 -0.02 9.87 38.78
CA GLU A 590 -1.24 10.44 38.20
C GLU A 590 -1.72 11.71 38.92
N ALA A 591 -1.50 11.79 40.22
CA ALA A 591 -1.94 12.91 41.05
C ALA A 591 -0.98 13.12 42.24
N PRO A 592 -0.95 14.33 42.85
CA PRO A 592 -0.14 14.62 44.05
C PRO A 592 -0.46 13.70 45.25
N ARG A 593 -1.71 13.26 45.37
CA ARG A 593 -2.13 12.29 46.42
C ARG A 593 -1.44 10.92 46.23
N ALA A 594 -1.22 10.49 45.01
CA ALA A 594 -0.53 9.23 44.70
C ALA A 594 0.96 9.32 45.10
N ALA A 595 1.63 10.45 44.82
CA ALA A 595 2.99 10.70 45.27
C ALA A 595 3.09 10.75 46.83
N ALA A 596 2.11 11.33 47.48
CA ALA A 596 2.03 11.34 48.94
C ALA A 596 1.88 9.91 49.51
N SER A 597 1.01 9.09 48.94
CA SER A 597 0.80 7.70 49.39
C SER A 597 2.09 6.86 49.28
N ILE A 598 2.86 6.99 48.19
CA ILE A 598 4.17 6.31 48.05
C ILE A 598 5.15 6.85 49.11
N PHE A 599 5.23 8.16 49.28
CA PHE A 599 6.14 8.76 50.26
C PHE A 599 5.81 8.32 51.71
N GLU A 600 4.53 8.24 52.09
CA GLU A 600 4.07 7.79 53.41
C GLU A 600 4.36 6.29 53.62
N SER A 601 4.33 5.48 52.57
CA SER A 601 4.68 4.07 52.64
C SER A 601 6.18 3.79 52.82
N GLU A 602 7.04 4.80 52.72
CA GLU A 602 8.46 4.69 53.01
C GLU A 602 8.71 4.57 54.54
N PRO A 603 9.65 3.74 54.99
CA PRO A 603 9.95 3.55 56.38
C PRO A 603 10.30 4.88 57.07
N SER A 604 9.68 5.18 58.20
CA SER A 604 10.02 6.36 59.02
C SER A 604 11.20 6.10 59.98
N VAL A 605 11.44 4.82 60.30
CA VAL A 605 12.52 4.44 61.24
C VAL A 605 13.87 4.62 60.58
N GLY A 606 14.80 5.28 61.26
CA GLY A 606 16.14 5.59 60.75
C GLY A 606 16.23 6.77 59.77
N SER A 607 15.11 7.47 59.54
CA SER A 607 15.10 8.67 58.69
C SER A 607 15.17 9.96 59.50
N ARG A 608 15.74 11.00 58.89
CA ARG A 608 15.67 12.39 59.37
C ARG A 608 14.83 13.22 58.42
N PRO A 609 13.86 14.02 58.93
CA PRO A 609 13.11 14.94 58.07
C PRO A 609 14.04 16.01 57.48
N VAL A 610 13.87 16.30 56.19
CA VAL A 610 14.66 17.33 55.47
C VAL A 610 13.70 18.27 54.73
N ALA A 611 14.05 19.55 54.68
CA ALA A 611 13.27 20.56 53.97
C ALA A 611 13.54 20.44 52.44
N LEU A 612 12.81 19.56 51.79
CA LEU A 612 12.97 19.27 50.35
C LEU A 612 11.60 18.99 49.71
N GLY A 613 11.27 19.73 48.66
CA GLY A 613 9.94 19.62 48.05
C GLY A 613 8.79 19.89 49.04
N ASP A 614 7.66 19.17 48.86
CA ASP A 614 6.53 19.25 49.83
C ASP A 614 6.79 18.47 51.13
N ALA A 615 7.60 17.40 51.04
CA ALA A 615 8.08 16.62 52.18
C ALA A 615 9.28 15.78 51.76
N GLY A 616 10.30 15.68 52.62
CA GLY A 616 11.54 14.94 52.39
C GLY A 616 12.05 14.18 53.61
N ARG A 617 12.77 13.07 53.37
CA ARG A 617 13.47 12.26 54.39
C ARG A 617 14.88 11.88 53.87
N SER A 618 15.86 11.93 54.81
CA SER A 618 17.22 11.45 54.55
C SER A 618 17.51 10.21 55.40
N TYR A 619 18.15 9.20 54.82
CA TYR A 619 18.59 7.95 55.45
C TYR A 619 20.11 7.80 55.45
N GLY A 620 20.85 8.86 55.20
CA GLY A 620 22.29 8.84 55.04
C GLY A 620 22.75 8.49 53.62
N GLN A 621 22.54 7.24 53.21
CA GLN A 621 22.85 6.77 51.84
C GLN A 621 21.71 6.99 50.84
N SER A 622 20.51 7.36 51.26
CA SER A 622 19.40 7.69 50.37
C SER A 622 18.62 8.90 50.83
N VAL A 623 18.08 9.62 49.88
CA VAL A 623 17.20 10.75 50.07
C VAL A 623 15.93 10.52 49.27
N VAL A 624 14.78 10.62 49.94
CA VAL A 624 13.48 10.57 49.29
C VAL A 624 12.70 11.85 49.54
N PHE A 625 12.01 12.31 48.51
CA PHE A 625 11.13 13.47 48.66
C PHE A 625 9.95 13.41 47.67
N ARG A 626 8.90 14.16 47.98
CA ARG A 626 7.79 14.38 47.05
C ARG A 626 7.65 15.85 46.71
N GLN A 627 7.20 16.12 45.52
CA GLN A 627 6.88 17.46 45.03
C GLN A 627 5.78 17.43 44.00
N GLY A 628 4.62 17.97 44.32
CA GLY A 628 3.45 17.83 43.47
C GLY A 628 3.15 16.35 43.12
N PRO A 629 3.01 16.00 41.85
CA PRO A 629 2.78 14.62 41.40
C PRO A 629 4.06 13.77 41.31
N PHE A 630 5.21 14.28 41.75
CA PHE A 630 6.49 13.56 41.64
C PHE A 630 6.89 12.96 43.00
N PHE A 631 7.27 11.68 42.96
CA PHE A 631 8.03 11.03 44.02
C PHE A 631 9.45 10.77 43.51
N VAL A 632 10.42 11.20 44.29
CA VAL A 632 11.85 11.15 43.91
C VAL A 632 12.62 10.37 44.96
N ARG A 633 13.50 9.47 44.49
CA ARG A 633 14.43 8.70 45.31
C ARG A 633 15.84 8.86 44.74
N LEU A 634 16.78 9.20 45.60
CA LEU A 634 18.22 9.16 45.28
C LEU A 634 18.87 8.15 46.23
N THR A 635 19.69 7.28 45.67
CA THR A 635 20.41 6.26 46.43
C THR A 635 21.89 6.23 45.99
N ALA A 636 22.78 6.34 46.96
CA ALA A 636 24.23 6.15 46.75
C ALA A 636 24.63 4.73 47.11
N TYR A 637 25.61 4.22 46.36
CA TYR A 637 26.15 2.87 46.57
C TYR A 637 27.30 2.83 47.57
N GLN A 638 27.94 3.96 47.85
CA GLN A 638 29.05 4.09 48.81
C GLN A 638 28.64 4.95 50.01
N ASP A 639 28.98 4.48 51.22
CA ASP A 639 28.81 5.22 52.46
C ASP A 639 30.11 5.92 52.86
N THR A 640 30.16 7.23 52.72
CA THR A 640 31.26 8.07 53.07
C THR A 640 30.76 9.24 53.90
N GLN A 641 31.65 9.92 54.67
CA GLN A 641 31.24 11.10 55.45
C GLN A 641 30.63 12.24 54.62
N ARG A 642 30.82 12.21 53.28
CA ARG A 642 30.31 13.25 52.36
C ARG A 642 29.04 12.77 51.59
N THR A 643 28.64 11.50 51.70
CA THR A 643 27.54 10.92 50.89
C THR A 643 26.25 11.67 51.12
N GLU A 644 25.81 11.85 52.35
CA GLU A 644 24.57 12.53 52.66
C GLU A 644 24.54 13.97 52.15
N GLN A 645 25.63 14.71 52.36
CA GLN A 645 25.75 16.11 51.92
C GLN A 645 25.77 16.23 50.38
N ALA A 646 26.45 15.32 49.70
CA ALA A 646 26.48 15.27 48.25
C ALA A 646 25.13 14.94 47.64
N LEU A 647 24.42 13.92 48.22
CA LEU A 647 23.05 13.54 47.79
C LEU A 647 22.06 14.69 48.02
N MET A 648 22.16 15.41 49.12
CA MET A 648 21.31 16.57 49.42
C MET A 648 21.46 17.67 48.37
N ALA A 649 22.72 17.99 47.95
CA ALA A 649 22.95 18.97 46.92
C ALA A 649 22.31 18.55 45.56
N LEU A 650 22.43 17.28 45.19
CA LEU A 650 21.82 16.75 43.96
C LEU A 650 20.29 16.77 44.06
N ALA A 651 19.71 16.37 45.21
CA ALA A 651 18.26 16.37 45.47
C ALA A 651 17.67 17.79 45.40
N GLN A 652 18.36 18.79 45.97
CA GLN A 652 17.95 20.20 45.91
C GLN A 652 17.91 20.70 44.47
N ALA A 653 18.91 20.35 43.66
CA ALA A 653 18.94 20.74 42.26
C ALA A 653 17.81 20.08 41.44
N ILE A 654 17.44 18.83 41.74
CA ILE A 654 16.30 18.14 41.11
C ILE A 654 14.98 18.81 41.58
N ALA A 655 14.81 19.05 42.86
CA ALA A 655 13.63 19.72 43.41
C ALA A 655 13.41 21.11 42.78
N ALA A 656 14.48 21.91 42.67
CA ALA A 656 14.41 23.23 42.02
C ALA A 656 13.97 23.18 40.54
N ARG A 657 14.23 22.08 39.84
CA ARG A 657 13.83 21.88 38.45
C ARG A 657 12.37 21.40 38.36
N LEU A 658 11.96 20.52 39.26
CA LEU A 658 10.56 20.04 39.35
C LEU A 658 9.60 21.16 39.75
N ALA A 659 10.06 22.17 40.51
CA ALA A 659 9.25 23.33 40.90
C ALA A 659 8.89 24.29 39.74
N ARG A 660 9.56 24.15 38.61
CA ARG A 660 9.34 25.01 37.44
C ARG A 660 8.29 24.43 36.48
N GLU A 661 7.79 23.23 36.71
CA GLU A 661 6.69 22.57 36.02
C GLU A 661 5.38 22.59 36.80
#